data_1706376c7d0644679a426542b79a38c4
#
_entry.id   1706376c7d0644679a426542b79a38c4
#
_cell.length_a   1.000
_cell.length_b   1.000
_cell.length_c   1.000
_cell.angle_alpha   90.00
_cell.angle_beta   90.00
_cell.angle_gamma   90.00
#
_symmetry.space_group_name_H-M   'P 1'
#
loop_
_entity.id
_entity.type
_entity.pdbx_description
1 polymer ?
#
loop_
_entity_poly.entity_id
_entity_poly.type
_entity_poly.pdbx_seq_one_letter_code
_entity_poly.pdbx_strand_id
1 'polypeptide(L)'
;MKYSLCNDWEFTENWSDAFCTGAPVPYRQVRLPHTCRELPLHYADPADYEMVCGYRRTLTVPDAPRLFLRFDGAAHQAAVYVNGQLVGEHLGGYTAFTLEITDFVRRNAENLLAVRLDTCEDPALPPFGFVIDYLTYGGLYREVWLETSAETRVTDLFVHTPALTEAAVAVTVDAPEKAAVLRVRLCAPDGTTLVDQQLTPAARAECTLTLPDARPWDTDRPNLYICRAELLDAAGQVLDCRETKFGFRTAVFKADGFYLNGKKTFLRGLNRHQSYPYIGYAAPESLQREDAHILKNELHCNAVRTSHYPQSQYFLDECDRLGLLVFTELPGWQHIGDAAWKDRACEMLREMILQNRSHPSIILWGVRINESVDDDEFYTRTNKIAHELDPSRATSGVRYLEKSHLLEDVYAYNDFSHNGTNAGAKRKKNVTPDMDKALLISECNGHMYPTKSFDDAPHRQEHALRHARVLNAAYADGEHAGCFGWCMFDYATHKDFGSGDRICYHGVLDSFRNPKLAAAVYASQGGEEPILTVSSTMDIGDSPAGQLGTVYVFTNAERVDLYKNDVFVTTLHKSAWTALPHPPLAVDDTIGELLETQEHFDKSKAAALRDCLLAAGRYGLPGLPLRYKLKLAWCMVRYKMRFDDGVKLYGKYVGNWGGAATRWRFDAKNGDTVVKSVTLCPSRKLHLEVTPSATTLREGDTYDMAAVRVRILDENGSPAVYAQLPLQFAVNGAAALVGPAIATAEGGMSGTYIRTIGQTGTASLSVTAPQCECVTVTFFVTEKENTAWN
;
A
#
# COMPACT_ATOMS: atom_id res chain seq x y z
N MET A 1 -15.49 26.94 -11.36
CA MET A 1 -14.14 27.11 -10.75
C MET A 1 -14.10 26.37 -9.42
N LYS A 2 -12.89 25.96 -8.97
CA LYS A 2 -12.70 25.19 -7.71
C LYS A 2 -11.72 25.94 -6.81
N TYR A 3 -12.09 26.21 -5.56
CA TYR A 3 -11.29 26.94 -4.58
C TYR A 3 -11.04 26.06 -3.37
N SER A 4 -9.79 25.99 -2.91
CA SER A 4 -9.44 25.24 -1.70
C SER A 4 -10.01 25.91 -0.46
N LEU A 5 -10.60 25.10 0.41
CA LEU A 5 -11.01 25.51 1.75
C LEU A 5 -10.21 24.79 2.85
N CYS A 6 -8.96 24.36 2.57
CA CYS A 6 -8.21 23.53 3.50
C CYS A 6 -7.48 24.31 4.61
N ASN A 7 -7.33 25.62 4.48
CA ASN A 7 -6.70 26.49 5.48
C ASN A 7 -7.74 27.18 6.39
N ASP A 8 -7.28 27.76 7.52
CA ASP A 8 -8.02 28.64 8.41
C ASP A 8 -9.26 28.02 9.07
N TRP A 9 -9.19 26.76 9.46
CA TRP A 9 -10.24 26.11 10.22
C TRP A 9 -10.03 26.25 11.73
N GLU A 10 -11.09 26.59 12.42
CA GLU A 10 -11.22 26.49 13.87
C GLU A 10 -11.78 25.11 14.21
N PHE A 11 -11.12 24.37 15.07
CA PHE A 11 -11.51 23.03 15.50
C PHE A 11 -11.79 22.99 17.00
N THR A 12 -12.89 22.35 17.39
CA THR A 12 -13.22 22.04 18.77
C THR A 12 -13.49 20.56 18.95
N GLU A 13 -12.99 19.96 20.02
CA GLU A 13 -13.22 18.55 20.36
C GLU A 13 -14.64 18.29 20.89
N ASN A 14 -15.35 19.35 21.30
CA ASN A 14 -16.70 19.27 21.87
C ASN A 14 -17.66 20.16 21.08
N TRP A 15 -18.49 19.53 20.26
CA TRP A 15 -19.54 20.25 19.53
C TRP A 15 -20.55 20.90 20.45
N SER A 16 -21.00 22.07 20.09
CA SER A 16 -22.20 22.71 20.61
C SER A 16 -22.87 23.55 19.52
N ASP A 17 -24.18 23.72 19.57
CA ASP A 17 -24.93 24.55 18.59
C ASP A 17 -24.46 26.00 18.59
N ALA A 18 -23.91 26.49 19.69
CA ALA A 18 -23.26 27.81 19.76
C ALA A 18 -22.07 27.92 18.77
N PHE A 19 -21.40 26.84 18.45
CA PHE A 19 -20.27 26.81 17.52
C PHE A 19 -20.71 27.14 16.07
N CYS A 20 -21.86 26.63 15.62
CA CYS A 20 -22.34 26.88 14.25
C CYS A 20 -22.98 28.29 14.08
N THR A 21 -23.24 29.00 15.17
CA THR A 21 -23.78 30.37 15.15
C THR A 21 -22.71 31.46 15.33
N GLY A 22 -21.44 31.06 15.46
CA GLY A 22 -20.32 32.00 15.62
C GLY A 22 -20.08 32.48 17.06
N ALA A 23 -20.76 31.88 18.05
CA ALA A 23 -20.52 32.24 19.45
C ALA A 23 -19.07 31.86 19.87
N PRO A 24 -18.49 32.58 20.84
CA PRO A 24 -17.15 32.27 21.33
C PRO A 24 -17.14 30.91 22.06
N VAL A 25 -16.44 29.94 21.48
CA VAL A 25 -16.21 28.61 22.05
C VAL A 25 -14.70 28.33 21.94
N PRO A 26 -14.07 27.69 22.92
CA PRO A 26 -12.67 27.32 22.83
C PRO A 26 -12.38 26.49 21.56
N TYR A 27 -11.35 26.86 20.81
CA TYR A 27 -10.94 26.18 19.59
C TYR A 27 -9.41 26.23 19.42
N ARG A 28 -8.89 25.41 18.51
CA ARG A 28 -7.54 25.52 17.97
C ARG A 28 -7.59 25.72 16.45
N GLN A 29 -6.60 26.41 15.89
CA GLN A 29 -6.46 26.54 14.45
C GLN A 29 -5.91 25.26 13.86
N VAL A 30 -6.51 24.78 12.77
CA VAL A 30 -6.10 23.59 12.06
C VAL A 30 -6.15 23.80 10.54
N ARG A 31 -5.43 22.94 9.84
CA ARG A 31 -5.43 22.83 8.38
C ARG A 31 -5.87 21.41 7.98
N LEU A 32 -6.59 21.28 6.86
CA LEU A 32 -7.00 19.99 6.32
C LEU A 32 -5.94 19.46 5.33
N PRO A 33 -5.79 18.13 5.22
CA PRO A 33 -6.44 17.04 5.97
C PRO A 33 -6.18 17.10 7.47
N HIS A 34 -7.18 16.76 8.31
CA HIS A 34 -7.03 16.84 9.76
C HIS A 34 -7.64 15.61 10.46
N THR A 35 -6.89 15.02 11.36
CA THR A 35 -7.40 14.02 12.31
C THR A 35 -7.83 14.71 13.60
N CYS A 36 -8.94 14.27 14.20
CA CYS A 36 -9.46 14.86 15.43
C CYS A 36 -8.41 14.94 16.53
N ARG A 37 -7.59 13.91 16.63
CA ARG A 37 -6.44 13.83 17.52
C ARG A 37 -5.31 13.02 16.90
N GLU A 38 -4.07 13.47 17.04
CA GLU A 38 -2.90 12.66 16.74
C GLU A 38 -2.77 11.56 17.80
N LEU A 39 -2.68 10.31 17.36
CA LEU A 39 -2.66 9.14 18.24
C LEU A 39 -1.21 8.66 18.47
N PRO A 40 -0.92 8.05 19.64
CA PRO A 40 0.35 7.35 19.83
C PRO A 40 0.47 6.18 18.85
N LEU A 41 1.71 5.77 18.53
CA LEU A 41 1.92 4.61 17.65
C LEU A 41 1.34 3.33 18.25
N HIS A 42 1.55 3.12 19.55
CA HIS A 42 1.08 1.96 20.30
C HIS A 42 0.05 2.36 21.36
N TYR A 43 -0.80 1.43 21.78
CA TYR A 43 -1.72 1.58 22.90
C TYR A 43 -2.72 2.75 22.76
N ALA A 44 -3.16 3.08 21.52
CA ALA A 44 -4.19 4.10 21.31
C ALA A 44 -5.48 3.74 22.07
N ASP A 45 -6.07 4.73 22.78
CA ASP A 45 -7.32 4.57 23.53
C ASP A 45 -8.50 5.05 22.65
N PRO A 46 -9.64 4.34 22.59
CA PRO A 46 -10.85 4.80 21.90
C PRO A 46 -11.30 6.20 22.31
N ALA A 47 -11.16 6.56 23.60
CA ALA A 47 -11.49 7.90 24.10
C ALA A 47 -10.67 9.02 23.44
N ASP A 48 -9.56 8.69 22.78
CA ASP A 48 -8.75 9.67 22.07
C ASP A 48 -9.29 10.00 20.67
N TYR A 49 -10.12 9.17 20.04
CA TYR A 49 -10.58 9.38 18.67
C TYR A 49 -12.10 9.26 18.47
N GLU A 50 -12.86 8.77 19.46
CA GLU A 50 -14.32 8.74 19.42
C GLU A 50 -14.87 9.99 20.12
N MET A 51 -15.44 10.92 19.36
CA MET A 51 -15.97 12.20 19.86
C MET A 51 -16.98 12.83 18.92
N VAL A 52 -17.75 13.78 19.41
CA VAL A 52 -18.54 14.68 18.57
C VAL A 52 -17.84 16.03 18.55
N CYS A 53 -17.14 16.32 17.47
CA CYS A 53 -16.31 17.49 17.30
C CYS A 53 -16.90 18.50 16.30
N GLY A 54 -16.31 19.68 16.23
CA GLY A 54 -16.73 20.75 15.34
C GLY A 54 -15.58 21.37 14.58
N TYR A 55 -15.85 21.65 13.31
CA TYR A 55 -14.99 22.45 12.44
C TYR A 55 -15.78 23.69 12.01
N ARG A 56 -15.17 24.89 12.02
CA ARG A 56 -15.78 26.07 11.41
C ARG A 56 -14.73 26.97 10.79
N ARG A 57 -15.17 27.73 9.80
CA ARG A 57 -14.39 28.81 9.20
C ARG A 57 -15.26 29.88 8.63
N THR A 58 -14.74 31.09 8.54
CA THR A 58 -15.35 32.19 7.78
C THR A 58 -14.86 32.14 6.33
N LEU A 59 -15.75 32.37 5.39
CA LEU A 59 -15.41 32.45 3.97
C LEU A 59 -16.23 33.52 3.26
N THR A 60 -15.61 34.17 2.29
CA THR A 60 -16.31 35.04 1.33
C THR A 60 -16.51 34.25 0.05
N VAL A 61 -17.75 34.15 -0.41
CA VAL A 61 -18.07 33.42 -1.62
C VAL A 61 -18.12 34.34 -2.82
N PRO A 62 -17.66 33.95 -4.01
CA PRO A 62 -17.74 34.74 -5.22
C PRO A 62 -19.19 34.89 -5.69
N ASP A 63 -19.45 35.88 -6.54
CA ASP A 63 -20.74 36.05 -7.21
C ASP A 63 -20.81 35.06 -8.39
N ALA A 64 -21.45 33.92 -8.17
CA ALA A 64 -21.66 32.86 -9.14
C ALA A 64 -23.11 32.37 -9.11
N PRO A 65 -23.69 31.94 -10.23
CA PRO A 65 -25.07 31.43 -10.27
C PRO A 65 -25.32 30.32 -9.28
N ARG A 66 -24.42 29.34 -9.19
CA ARG A 66 -24.54 28.21 -8.27
C ARG A 66 -23.23 27.97 -7.51
N LEU A 67 -23.36 27.58 -6.25
CA LEU A 67 -22.27 27.38 -5.30
C LEU A 67 -22.42 26.05 -4.60
N PHE A 68 -21.32 25.30 -4.51
CA PHE A 68 -21.30 23.96 -3.93
C PHE A 68 -20.12 23.84 -2.95
N LEU A 69 -20.35 23.11 -1.87
CA LEU A 69 -19.31 22.61 -0.99
C LEU A 69 -19.07 21.13 -1.30
N ARG A 70 -17.83 20.78 -1.61
CA ARG A 70 -17.41 19.39 -1.80
C ARG A 70 -16.46 19.00 -0.68
N PHE A 71 -16.74 17.87 -0.06
CA PHE A 71 -15.91 17.20 0.94
C PHE A 71 -15.38 15.91 0.33
N ASP A 72 -14.06 15.75 0.26
CA ASP A 72 -13.45 14.53 -0.31
C ASP A 72 -13.38 13.39 0.71
N GLY A 73 -13.60 13.66 2.02
CA GLY A 73 -13.76 12.67 3.07
C GLY A 73 -13.96 13.29 4.45
N ALA A 74 -14.99 12.83 5.15
CA ALA A 74 -15.34 13.27 6.50
C ALA A 74 -15.81 12.05 7.33
N ALA A 75 -15.04 11.60 8.30
CA ALA A 75 -15.32 10.38 9.03
C ALA A 75 -15.84 10.68 10.44
N HIS A 76 -17.09 10.20 10.83
CA HIS A 76 -17.93 9.28 10.05
C HIS A 76 -19.26 9.87 9.63
N GLN A 77 -19.89 10.72 10.46
CA GLN A 77 -21.18 11.35 10.23
C GLN A 77 -20.98 12.86 10.26
N ALA A 78 -21.22 13.52 9.13
CA ALA A 78 -21.05 14.96 8.96
C ALA A 78 -22.38 15.66 8.79
N ALA A 79 -22.63 16.73 9.58
CA ALA A 79 -23.72 17.66 9.37
C ALA A 79 -23.13 19.04 9.06
N VAL A 80 -23.49 19.62 7.91
CA VAL A 80 -22.90 20.85 7.38
C VAL A 80 -23.87 22.02 7.54
N TYR A 81 -23.39 23.11 8.12
CA TYR A 81 -24.16 24.32 8.38
C TYR A 81 -23.54 25.52 7.67
N VAL A 82 -24.37 26.39 7.10
CA VAL A 82 -23.97 27.69 6.57
C VAL A 82 -24.80 28.76 7.25
N ASN A 83 -24.14 29.76 7.86
CA ASN A 83 -24.79 30.84 8.60
C ASN A 83 -25.77 30.34 9.70
N GLY A 84 -25.45 29.22 10.34
CA GLY A 84 -26.26 28.57 11.38
C GLY A 84 -27.43 27.72 10.85
N GLN A 85 -27.63 27.62 9.53
CA GLN A 85 -28.66 26.79 8.93
C GLN A 85 -28.07 25.45 8.45
N LEU A 86 -28.74 24.33 8.75
CA LEU A 86 -28.35 23.02 8.25
C LEU A 86 -28.57 22.97 6.73
N VAL A 87 -27.48 22.68 5.98
CA VAL A 87 -27.51 22.50 4.53
C VAL A 87 -27.76 21.04 4.16
N GLY A 88 -27.12 20.13 4.88
CA GLY A 88 -27.27 18.69 4.62
C GLY A 88 -26.37 17.84 5.51
N GLU A 89 -26.56 16.54 5.42
CA GLU A 89 -25.83 15.53 6.18
C GLU A 89 -25.25 14.48 5.25
N HIS A 90 -24.14 13.87 5.65
CA HIS A 90 -23.54 12.72 4.97
C HIS A 90 -23.17 11.65 6.00
N LEU A 91 -23.53 10.42 5.71
CA LEU A 91 -23.28 9.25 6.55
C LEU A 91 -22.32 8.31 5.81
N GLY A 92 -21.18 8.07 6.42
CA GLY A 92 -20.09 7.24 5.86
C GLY A 92 -18.79 8.03 5.70
N GLY A 93 -17.69 7.41 6.11
CA GLY A 93 -16.41 8.11 6.24
C GLY A 93 -15.51 8.06 5.01
N TYR A 94 -15.83 7.30 3.95
CA TYR A 94 -14.82 6.92 2.95
C TYR A 94 -15.07 7.48 1.55
N THR A 95 -16.23 8.09 1.30
CA THR A 95 -16.64 8.62 0.01
C THR A 95 -16.75 10.14 0.05
N ALA A 96 -16.59 10.80 -1.11
CA ALA A 96 -16.79 12.22 -1.24
C ALA A 96 -18.27 12.54 -1.40
N PHE A 97 -18.69 13.72 -0.90
CA PHE A 97 -20.02 14.24 -1.09
C PHE A 97 -20.01 15.74 -1.42
N THR A 98 -21.09 16.20 -2.06
CA THR A 98 -21.23 17.58 -2.50
C THR A 98 -22.60 18.12 -2.09
N LEU A 99 -22.63 19.33 -1.50
CA LEU A 99 -23.84 20.02 -1.07
C LEU A 99 -23.97 21.35 -1.79
N GLU A 100 -25.12 21.65 -2.34
CA GLU A 100 -25.41 22.97 -2.90
C GLU A 100 -25.72 23.96 -1.78
N ILE A 101 -25.02 25.11 -1.80
CA ILE A 101 -25.15 26.16 -0.78
C ILE A 101 -25.69 27.48 -1.33
N THR A 102 -26.14 27.50 -2.58
CA THR A 102 -26.56 28.72 -3.31
C THR A 102 -27.54 29.59 -2.52
N ASP A 103 -28.55 28.96 -1.90
CA ASP A 103 -29.61 29.62 -1.16
C ASP A 103 -29.27 29.95 0.31
N PHE A 104 -28.14 29.44 0.80
CA PHE A 104 -27.70 29.58 2.20
C PHE A 104 -26.66 30.69 2.41
N VAL A 105 -26.05 31.16 1.33
CA VAL A 105 -24.94 32.14 1.41
C VAL A 105 -25.35 33.57 1.11
N ARG A 106 -24.63 34.49 1.72
CA ARG A 106 -24.62 35.90 1.38
C ARG A 106 -23.51 36.16 0.39
N ARG A 107 -23.83 36.53 -0.84
CA ARG A 107 -22.85 36.80 -1.89
C ARG A 107 -22.02 38.04 -1.58
N ASN A 108 -20.73 38.00 -1.89
CA ASN A 108 -19.77 39.10 -1.64
C ASN A 108 -19.73 39.56 -0.17
N ALA A 109 -20.06 38.67 0.75
CA ALA A 109 -20.05 38.92 2.18
C ALA A 109 -19.50 37.73 2.92
N GLU A 110 -19.13 37.94 4.18
CA GLU A 110 -18.68 36.86 5.06
C GLU A 110 -19.82 35.87 5.36
N ASN A 111 -19.50 34.61 5.26
CA ASN A 111 -20.38 33.53 5.65
C ASN A 111 -19.66 32.63 6.64
N LEU A 112 -20.36 32.08 7.58
CA LEU A 112 -19.84 31.09 8.53
C LEU A 112 -20.20 29.71 8.05
N LEU A 113 -19.20 28.92 7.69
CA LEU A 113 -19.30 27.49 7.43
C LEU A 113 -18.97 26.73 8.71
N ALA A 114 -19.82 25.81 9.13
CA ALA A 114 -19.55 24.91 10.26
C ALA A 114 -19.91 23.46 9.91
N VAL A 115 -19.17 22.54 10.47
CA VAL A 115 -19.37 21.09 10.30
C VAL A 115 -19.38 20.45 11.68
N ARG A 116 -20.50 19.83 12.05
CA ARG A 116 -20.56 18.87 13.14
C ARG A 116 -20.09 17.53 12.62
N LEU A 117 -19.12 16.95 13.29
CA LEU A 117 -18.60 15.66 12.90
C LEU A 117 -18.64 14.68 14.08
N ASP A 118 -19.37 13.60 13.91
CA ASP A 118 -19.42 12.48 14.85
C ASP A 118 -18.48 11.39 14.37
N THR A 119 -17.47 11.07 15.19
CA THR A 119 -16.43 10.10 14.90
C THR A 119 -16.63 8.80 15.66
N CYS A 120 -17.71 8.70 16.45
CA CYS A 120 -18.05 7.49 17.18
C CYS A 120 -18.50 6.38 16.22
N GLU A 121 -18.23 5.15 16.60
CA GLU A 121 -18.68 3.98 15.85
C GLU A 121 -20.19 3.80 16.03
N ASP A 122 -20.93 3.86 14.95
CA ASP A 122 -22.38 3.65 14.92
C ASP A 122 -22.70 2.29 14.31
N PRO A 123 -23.18 1.30 15.10
CA PRO A 123 -23.50 -0.03 14.59
C PRO A 123 -24.58 -0.05 13.49
N ALA A 124 -25.32 1.03 13.30
CA ALA A 124 -26.32 1.18 12.24
C ALA A 124 -25.69 1.59 10.89
N LEU A 125 -24.39 1.86 10.84
CA LEU A 125 -23.69 2.34 9.64
C LEU A 125 -22.51 1.41 9.27
N PRO A 126 -22.31 1.10 7.97
CA PRO A 126 -21.05 0.48 7.52
C PRO A 126 -19.84 1.39 7.82
N PRO A 127 -18.68 0.84 8.23
CA PRO A 127 -18.33 -0.58 8.37
C PRO A 127 -18.69 -1.20 9.71
N PHE A 128 -19.35 -0.45 10.60
CA PHE A 128 -19.58 -0.81 12.00
C PHE A 128 -20.70 -1.84 12.18
N GLY A 129 -20.79 -2.37 13.40
CA GLY A 129 -21.79 -3.35 13.85
C GLY A 129 -21.18 -4.59 14.48
N PHE A 130 -19.90 -4.83 14.24
CA PHE A 130 -19.09 -5.88 14.86
C PHE A 130 -17.64 -5.44 14.92
N VAL A 131 -16.73 -6.26 15.48
CA VAL A 131 -15.29 -6.04 15.47
C VAL A 131 -14.79 -5.91 14.04
N ILE A 132 -13.90 -4.98 13.81
CA ILE A 132 -13.13 -4.83 12.56
C ILE A 132 -11.64 -4.99 12.89
N ASP A 133 -10.79 -5.30 11.91
CA ASP A 133 -9.36 -5.54 12.19
C ASP A 133 -8.47 -4.32 12.01
N TYR A 134 -9.03 -3.17 11.65
CA TYR A 134 -8.32 -1.91 11.45
C TYR A 134 -8.93 -0.77 12.27
N LEU A 135 -8.09 0.19 12.68
CA LEU A 135 -8.53 1.38 13.38
C LEU A 135 -9.24 2.34 12.42
N THR A 136 -10.41 2.84 12.82
CA THR A 136 -11.15 3.90 12.13
C THR A 136 -10.82 5.25 12.75
N TYR A 137 -10.27 6.14 11.95
CA TYR A 137 -9.87 7.49 12.40
C TYR A 137 -10.93 8.51 12.04
N GLY A 138 -11.17 9.47 12.93
CA GLY A 138 -12.13 10.55 12.70
C GLY A 138 -11.48 11.85 12.25
N GLY A 139 -12.24 12.68 11.54
CA GLY A 139 -11.82 14.00 11.13
C GLY A 139 -12.31 14.43 9.75
N LEU A 140 -12.11 15.71 9.39
CA LEU A 140 -12.08 16.13 8.00
C LEU A 140 -10.69 15.72 7.45
N TYR A 141 -10.56 14.47 7.15
CA TYR A 141 -9.26 13.84 6.86
C TYR A 141 -8.86 13.90 5.39
N ARG A 142 -9.68 14.54 4.55
CA ARG A 142 -9.40 14.90 3.17
C ARG A 142 -9.79 16.35 2.91
N GLU A 143 -9.56 16.82 1.70
CA GLU A 143 -9.76 18.21 1.29
C GLU A 143 -11.22 18.62 1.27
N VAL A 144 -11.44 19.92 1.47
CA VAL A 144 -12.75 20.59 1.31
C VAL A 144 -12.62 21.69 0.27
N TRP A 145 -13.60 21.79 -0.61
CA TRP A 145 -13.59 22.70 -1.75
C TRP A 145 -14.87 23.51 -1.84
N LEU A 146 -14.73 24.77 -2.28
CA LEU A 146 -15.83 25.55 -2.81
C LEU A 146 -15.80 25.43 -4.35
N GLU A 147 -16.88 24.97 -4.93
CA GLU A 147 -17.04 24.89 -6.37
C GLU A 147 -18.09 25.91 -6.84
N THR A 148 -17.81 26.60 -7.94
CA THR A 148 -18.76 27.52 -8.59
C THR A 148 -19.11 27.01 -9.97
N SER A 149 -20.35 27.16 -10.39
CA SER A 149 -20.78 26.84 -11.74
C SER A 149 -21.76 27.86 -12.30
N ALA A 150 -21.97 27.82 -13.62
CA ALA A 150 -23.12 28.48 -14.27
C ALA A 150 -24.44 27.81 -13.86
N GLU A 151 -25.56 28.29 -14.39
CA GLU A 151 -26.87 27.63 -14.20
C GLU A 151 -26.85 26.22 -14.76
N THR A 152 -26.25 26.03 -15.94
CA THR A 152 -26.01 24.70 -16.55
C THR A 152 -24.67 24.15 -16.08
N ARG A 153 -24.61 22.83 -15.84
CA ARG A 153 -23.44 22.18 -15.26
C ARG A 153 -23.26 20.75 -15.76
N VAL A 154 -22.03 20.33 -16.03
CA VAL A 154 -21.64 18.93 -16.19
C VAL A 154 -21.52 18.29 -14.81
N THR A 155 -22.46 17.46 -14.44
CA THR A 155 -22.48 16.81 -13.12
C THR A 155 -21.68 15.52 -13.09
N ASP A 156 -21.59 14.82 -14.23
CA ASP A 156 -20.81 13.58 -14.36
C ASP A 156 -20.20 13.45 -15.76
N LEU A 157 -18.98 12.89 -15.81
CA LEU A 157 -18.27 12.56 -17.03
C LEU A 157 -17.65 11.18 -16.86
N PHE A 158 -18.22 10.20 -17.51
CA PHE A 158 -17.79 8.81 -17.47
C PHE A 158 -17.17 8.39 -18.80
N VAL A 159 -15.97 7.81 -18.73
CA VAL A 159 -15.26 7.27 -19.88
C VAL A 159 -14.86 5.84 -19.62
N HIS A 160 -15.24 4.94 -20.55
CA HIS A 160 -14.75 3.57 -20.57
C HIS A 160 -14.33 3.16 -21.99
N THR A 161 -13.53 2.11 -22.09
CA THR A 161 -12.90 1.72 -23.35
C THR A 161 -13.36 0.32 -23.76
N PRO A 162 -14.41 0.21 -24.63
CA PRO A 162 -14.87 -1.09 -25.11
C PRO A 162 -13.86 -1.79 -26.03
N ALA A 163 -12.97 -1.00 -26.65
CA ALA A 163 -11.85 -1.48 -27.44
C ALA A 163 -10.61 -0.61 -27.20
N LEU A 164 -9.45 -1.08 -27.63
CA LEU A 164 -8.17 -0.35 -27.48
C LEU A 164 -8.09 0.94 -28.30
N THR A 165 -9.04 1.19 -29.18
CA THR A 165 -9.11 2.37 -30.05
C THR A 165 -10.41 3.16 -29.89
N GLU A 166 -11.27 2.75 -28.96
CA GLU A 166 -12.59 3.37 -28.78
C GLU A 166 -12.80 3.77 -27.31
N ALA A 167 -13.24 4.99 -27.10
CA ALA A 167 -13.66 5.53 -25.81
C ALA A 167 -15.17 5.85 -25.87
N ALA A 168 -15.96 5.11 -25.11
CA ALA A 168 -17.36 5.41 -24.91
C ALA A 168 -17.48 6.45 -23.78
N VAL A 169 -18.13 7.57 -24.08
CA VAL A 169 -18.25 8.72 -23.18
C VAL A 169 -19.73 8.94 -22.87
N ALA A 170 -20.05 9.03 -21.58
CA ALA A 170 -21.36 9.45 -21.10
C ALA A 170 -21.21 10.74 -20.27
N VAL A 171 -22.00 11.76 -20.60
CA VAL A 171 -22.01 13.06 -19.95
C VAL A 171 -23.39 13.29 -19.35
N THR A 172 -23.44 13.58 -18.04
CA THR A 172 -24.68 13.99 -17.36
C THR A 172 -24.65 15.50 -17.15
N VAL A 173 -25.73 16.16 -17.54
CA VAL A 173 -25.83 17.63 -17.52
C VAL A 173 -27.08 18.04 -16.73
N ASP A 174 -26.88 18.97 -15.82
CA ASP A 174 -27.96 19.67 -15.12
C ASP A 174 -28.32 20.95 -15.87
N ALA A 175 -29.65 21.24 -16.02
CA ALA A 175 -30.20 22.34 -16.81
C ALA A 175 -29.64 22.42 -18.25
N PRO A 176 -29.71 21.33 -19.07
CA PRO A 176 -29.10 21.26 -20.39
C PRO A 176 -29.68 22.28 -21.38
N GLU A 177 -30.91 22.73 -21.16
CA GLU A 177 -31.62 23.74 -22.00
C GLU A 177 -30.96 25.14 -21.93
N LYS A 178 -30.07 25.35 -20.98
CA LYS A 178 -29.32 26.60 -20.81
C LYS A 178 -28.05 26.64 -21.67
N ALA A 179 -27.64 25.52 -22.26
CA ALA A 179 -26.49 25.42 -23.15
C ALA A 179 -26.95 25.23 -24.61
N ALA A 180 -26.15 25.72 -25.54
CA ALA A 180 -26.42 25.57 -26.98
C ALA A 180 -25.74 24.31 -27.56
N VAL A 181 -24.55 23.98 -27.09
CA VAL A 181 -23.73 22.86 -27.57
C VAL A 181 -23.07 22.16 -26.40
N LEU A 182 -23.04 20.83 -26.42
CA LEU A 182 -22.17 20.00 -25.62
C LEU A 182 -21.00 19.54 -26.50
N ARG A 183 -19.78 19.97 -26.20
CA ARG A 183 -18.56 19.61 -26.91
C ARG A 183 -17.77 18.60 -26.12
N VAL A 184 -17.46 17.46 -26.71
CA VAL A 184 -16.67 16.40 -26.10
C VAL A 184 -15.36 16.25 -26.88
N ARG A 185 -14.24 16.40 -26.17
CA ARG A 185 -12.90 16.30 -26.76
C ARG A 185 -12.08 15.21 -26.10
N LEU A 186 -11.32 14.50 -26.92
CA LEU A 186 -10.24 13.63 -26.48
C LEU A 186 -8.93 14.40 -26.68
N CYS A 187 -8.15 14.54 -25.64
CA CYS A 187 -6.88 15.25 -25.69
C CYS A 187 -5.72 14.35 -25.25
N ALA A 188 -4.55 14.61 -25.80
CA ALA A 188 -3.28 14.08 -25.32
C ALA A 188 -2.93 14.67 -23.93
N PRO A 189 -1.97 14.09 -23.19
CA PRO A 189 -1.58 14.60 -21.87
C PRO A 189 -1.10 16.06 -21.84
N ASP A 190 -0.59 16.56 -22.96
CA ASP A 190 -0.15 17.95 -23.15
C ASP A 190 -1.30 18.92 -23.51
N GLY A 191 -2.55 18.44 -23.52
CA GLY A 191 -3.73 19.21 -23.86
C GLY A 191 -4.05 19.30 -25.37
N THR A 192 -3.20 18.73 -26.25
CA THR A 192 -3.47 18.71 -27.70
C THR A 192 -4.74 17.92 -28.00
N THR A 193 -5.70 18.56 -28.69
CA THR A 193 -6.95 17.88 -29.08
C THR A 193 -6.70 16.87 -30.21
N LEU A 194 -7.07 15.63 -29.95
CA LEU A 194 -6.94 14.50 -30.89
C LEU A 194 -8.26 14.19 -31.63
N VAL A 195 -9.38 14.26 -30.88
CA VAL A 195 -10.74 14.07 -31.42
C VAL A 195 -11.63 15.15 -30.84
N ASP A 196 -12.55 15.68 -31.62
CA ASP A 196 -13.50 16.75 -31.26
C ASP A 196 -14.88 16.40 -31.81
N GLN A 197 -15.86 16.32 -30.95
CA GLN A 197 -17.24 15.99 -31.28
C GLN A 197 -18.21 16.95 -30.60
N GLN A 198 -19.21 17.40 -31.33
CA GLN A 198 -20.29 18.24 -30.83
C GLN A 198 -21.59 17.44 -30.76
N LEU A 199 -22.31 17.61 -29.66
CA LEU A 199 -23.59 16.97 -29.35
C LEU A 199 -24.63 18.01 -28.98
N THR A 200 -25.89 17.64 -29.10
CA THR A 200 -26.98 18.43 -28.53
C THR A 200 -26.99 18.22 -27.01
N PRO A 201 -27.01 19.29 -26.18
CA PRO A 201 -27.13 19.15 -24.76
C PRO A 201 -28.40 18.40 -24.36
N ALA A 202 -28.26 17.42 -23.47
CA ALA A 202 -29.34 16.63 -22.91
C ALA A 202 -29.01 16.27 -21.47
N ALA A 203 -29.99 15.91 -20.64
CA ALA A 203 -29.76 15.48 -19.27
C ALA A 203 -28.74 14.32 -19.19
N ARG A 204 -28.73 13.44 -20.20
CA ARG A 204 -27.69 12.46 -20.46
C ARG A 204 -27.39 12.40 -21.96
N ALA A 205 -26.13 12.61 -22.33
CA ALA A 205 -25.64 12.52 -23.70
C ALA A 205 -24.54 11.47 -23.76
N GLU A 206 -24.51 10.69 -24.85
CA GLU A 206 -23.52 9.64 -25.04
C GLU A 206 -22.89 9.74 -26.42
N CYS A 207 -21.59 9.43 -26.51
CA CYS A 207 -20.90 9.32 -27.78
C CYS A 207 -19.73 8.33 -27.69
N THR A 208 -19.23 7.91 -28.85
CA THR A 208 -18.01 7.12 -28.95
C THR A 208 -16.94 7.94 -29.68
N LEU A 209 -15.79 8.11 -29.07
CA LEU A 209 -14.62 8.75 -29.66
C LEU A 209 -13.66 7.67 -30.15
N THR A 210 -13.29 7.70 -31.42
CA THR A 210 -12.38 6.70 -32.02
C THR A 210 -11.01 7.33 -32.23
N LEU A 211 -9.97 6.68 -31.76
CA LEU A 211 -8.56 7.06 -31.98
C LEU A 211 -7.79 5.83 -32.51
N PRO A 212 -7.62 5.67 -33.84
CA PRO A 212 -6.99 4.49 -34.44
C PRO A 212 -5.58 4.19 -33.93
N ASP A 213 -4.81 5.25 -33.65
CA ASP A 213 -3.41 5.16 -33.18
C ASP A 213 -3.29 5.33 -31.65
N ALA A 214 -4.34 5.00 -30.91
CA ALA A 214 -4.33 5.07 -29.46
C ALA A 214 -3.20 4.17 -28.88
N ARG A 215 -2.45 4.72 -27.94
CA ARG A 215 -1.46 3.95 -27.16
C ARG A 215 -2.15 3.34 -25.97
N PRO A 216 -2.18 2.00 -25.84
CA PRO A 216 -2.83 1.37 -24.70
C PRO A 216 -2.18 1.74 -23.37
N TRP A 217 -3.01 1.78 -22.33
CA TRP A 217 -2.56 1.84 -20.96
C TRP A 217 -2.30 0.41 -20.47
N ASP A 218 -1.12 0.17 -19.91
CA ASP A 218 -0.76 -1.10 -19.26
C ASP A 218 0.16 -0.86 -18.05
N THR A 219 0.58 -1.94 -17.40
CA THR A 219 1.43 -1.87 -16.22
C THR A 219 2.84 -1.37 -16.49
N ASP A 220 3.33 -1.49 -17.69
CA ASP A 220 4.69 -1.09 -18.10
C ASP A 220 4.70 0.26 -18.83
N ARG A 221 3.60 0.58 -19.53
CA ARG A 221 3.39 1.81 -20.30
C ARG A 221 2.02 2.41 -19.98
N PRO A 222 1.87 3.10 -18.87
CA PRO A 222 0.58 3.67 -18.42
C PRO A 222 0.23 4.96 -19.19
N ASN A 223 -0.10 4.82 -20.48
CA ASN A 223 -0.45 5.94 -21.34
C ASN A 223 -1.84 6.48 -20.95
N LEU A 224 -1.89 7.73 -20.51
CA LEU A 224 -3.11 8.42 -20.13
C LEU A 224 -3.54 9.42 -21.21
N TYR A 225 -4.82 9.67 -21.29
CA TYR A 225 -5.47 10.69 -22.12
C TYR A 225 -6.43 11.50 -21.26
N ILE A 226 -6.86 12.65 -21.76
CA ILE A 226 -7.85 13.52 -21.10
C ILE A 226 -9.12 13.54 -21.94
N CYS A 227 -10.25 13.23 -21.35
CA CYS A 227 -11.57 13.50 -21.91
C CYS A 227 -12.10 14.80 -21.28
N ARG A 228 -12.51 15.74 -22.12
CA ARG A 228 -13.03 17.05 -21.72
C ARG A 228 -14.44 17.21 -22.28
N ALA A 229 -15.40 17.52 -21.40
CA ALA A 229 -16.78 17.88 -21.76
C ALA A 229 -17.01 19.37 -21.45
N GLU A 230 -17.43 20.15 -22.44
CA GLU A 230 -17.66 21.59 -22.34
C GLU A 230 -19.10 21.91 -22.77
N LEU A 231 -19.79 22.68 -21.93
CA LEU A 231 -21.07 23.27 -22.27
C LEU A 231 -20.84 24.68 -22.83
N LEU A 232 -21.34 24.93 -24.03
CA LEU A 232 -21.14 26.21 -24.74
C LEU A 232 -22.48 26.92 -24.88
N ASP A 233 -22.41 28.25 -24.81
CA ASP A 233 -23.54 29.12 -25.21
C ASP A 233 -23.65 29.28 -26.75
N ALA A 234 -24.65 30.00 -27.23
CA ALA A 234 -24.87 30.28 -28.65
C ALA A 234 -23.73 31.10 -29.32
N ALA A 235 -22.92 31.80 -28.54
CA ALA A 235 -21.76 32.54 -28.99
C ALA A 235 -20.48 31.71 -28.97
N GLY A 236 -20.54 30.42 -28.50
CA GLY A 236 -19.41 29.52 -28.39
C GLY A 236 -18.55 29.74 -27.15
N GLN A 237 -19.02 30.50 -26.17
CA GLN A 237 -18.30 30.67 -24.89
C GLN A 237 -18.59 29.49 -23.96
N VAL A 238 -17.54 29.07 -23.23
CA VAL A 238 -17.65 27.96 -22.27
C VAL A 238 -18.42 28.41 -21.03
N LEU A 239 -19.55 27.78 -20.76
CA LEU A 239 -20.38 27.97 -19.58
C LEU A 239 -19.89 27.09 -18.41
N ASP A 240 -19.59 25.81 -18.70
CA ASP A 240 -19.04 24.86 -17.73
C ASP A 240 -18.16 23.85 -18.42
N CYS A 241 -17.19 23.28 -17.69
CA CYS A 241 -16.23 22.32 -18.20
C CYS A 241 -15.90 21.29 -17.13
N ARG A 242 -15.87 20.01 -17.56
CA ARG A 242 -15.39 18.92 -16.73
C ARG A 242 -14.39 18.06 -17.50
N GLU A 243 -13.34 17.65 -16.81
CA GLU A 243 -12.30 16.77 -17.36
C GLU A 243 -12.15 15.51 -16.54
N THR A 244 -11.74 14.43 -17.21
CA THR A 244 -11.31 13.20 -16.56
C THR A 244 -10.14 12.59 -17.32
N LYS A 245 -9.18 12.02 -16.57
CA LYS A 245 -8.11 11.21 -17.17
C LYS A 245 -8.61 9.79 -17.37
N PHE A 246 -8.18 9.14 -18.42
CA PHE A 246 -8.47 7.74 -18.70
C PHE A 246 -7.35 7.10 -19.54
N GLY A 247 -7.38 5.77 -19.71
CA GLY A 247 -6.44 5.05 -20.54
C GLY A 247 -7.15 4.00 -21.40
N PHE A 248 -6.76 3.87 -22.66
CA PHE A 248 -7.29 2.81 -23.54
C PHE A 248 -6.79 1.46 -23.06
N ARG A 249 -7.68 0.63 -22.57
CA ARG A 249 -7.36 -0.72 -22.09
C ARG A 249 -8.55 -1.66 -22.13
N THR A 250 -8.26 -2.97 -22.17
CA THR A 250 -9.24 -4.02 -21.90
C THR A 250 -8.75 -4.83 -20.69
N ALA A 251 -9.61 -5.07 -19.70
CA ALA A 251 -9.32 -5.86 -18.51
C ALA A 251 -10.37 -6.95 -18.37
N VAL A 252 -9.99 -8.22 -18.54
CA VAL A 252 -10.93 -9.34 -18.61
C VAL A 252 -10.49 -10.48 -17.71
N PHE A 253 -11.38 -10.93 -16.85
CA PHE A 253 -11.19 -12.14 -16.05
C PHE A 253 -11.80 -13.34 -16.79
N LYS A 254 -11.03 -14.42 -16.90
CA LYS A 254 -11.44 -15.70 -17.48
C LYS A 254 -11.18 -16.83 -16.50
N ALA A 255 -11.73 -17.99 -16.78
CA ALA A 255 -11.60 -19.19 -15.95
C ALA A 255 -10.17 -19.52 -15.55
N ASP A 256 -9.20 -19.20 -16.39
CA ASP A 256 -7.79 -19.49 -16.25
C ASP A 256 -6.93 -18.31 -15.78
N GLY A 257 -7.54 -17.12 -15.48
CA GLY A 257 -6.82 -15.99 -14.96
C GLY A 257 -7.28 -14.61 -15.45
N PHE A 258 -6.45 -13.59 -15.25
CA PHE A 258 -6.68 -12.21 -15.67
C PHE A 258 -5.91 -11.88 -16.94
N TYR A 259 -6.55 -11.07 -17.81
CA TYR A 259 -5.99 -10.61 -19.08
C TYR A 259 -6.07 -9.10 -19.20
N LEU A 260 -4.92 -8.45 -19.36
CA LEU A 260 -4.80 -7.01 -19.66
C LEU A 260 -4.42 -6.87 -21.14
N ASN A 261 -5.23 -6.14 -21.90
CA ASN A 261 -5.01 -5.93 -23.35
C ASN A 261 -4.80 -7.24 -24.13
N GLY A 262 -5.52 -8.30 -23.75
CA GLY A 262 -5.40 -9.62 -24.34
C GLY A 262 -4.21 -10.47 -23.86
N LYS A 263 -3.29 -9.90 -23.06
CA LYS A 263 -2.14 -10.61 -22.49
C LYS A 263 -2.50 -11.17 -21.12
N LYS A 264 -2.30 -12.48 -20.90
CA LYS A 264 -2.46 -13.09 -19.57
C LYS A 264 -1.45 -12.48 -18.58
N THR A 265 -1.95 -11.96 -17.48
CA THR A 265 -1.17 -11.22 -16.47
C THR A 265 -1.53 -11.77 -15.09
N PHE A 266 -0.54 -12.26 -14.36
CA PHE A 266 -0.73 -12.68 -12.97
C PHE A 266 -0.71 -11.43 -12.06
N LEU A 267 -1.78 -11.21 -11.30
CA LEU A 267 -1.89 -10.11 -10.37
C LEU A 267 -1.05 -10.43 -9.11
N ARG A 268 0.12 -9.81 -9.01
CA ARG A 268 1.00 -9.92 -7.85
C ARG A 268 0.90 -8.64 -7.03
N GLY A 269 0.25 -8.73 -5.88
CA GLY A 269 -0.07 -7.57 -5.10
C GLY A 269 -0.01 -7.74 -3.59
N LEU A 270 -0.32 -6.65 -2.93
CA LEU A 270 -0.49 -6.55 -1.50
C LEU A 270 -1.80 -5.83 -1.18
N ASN A 271 -2.34 -6.08 0.00
CA ASN A 271 -3.44 -5.31 0.56
C ASN A 271 -2.90 -4.04 1.21
N ARG A 272 -3.60 -2.92 1.05
CA ARG A 272 -3.21 -1.63 1.63
C ARG A 272 -4.34 -1.02 2.43
N HIS A 273 -4.08 -0.68 3.70
CA HIS A 273 -4.83 0.34 4.45
C HIS A 273 -4.33 1.74 4.08
N GLN A 274 -5.07 2.82 4.45
CA GLN A 274 -4.65 4.20 4.17
C GLN A 274 -4.11 4.94 5.39
N SER A 275 -3.77 4.21 6.46
CA SER A 275 -3.34 4.81 7.73
C SER A 275 -1.83 5.08 7.79
N TYR A 276 -1.48 6.11 8.56
CA TYR A 276 -0.11 6.52 8.85
C TYR A 276 0.05 6.73 10.36
N PRO A 277 1.19 6.40 10.96
CA PRO A 277 1.49 6.72 12.35
C PRO A 277 1.16 8.17 12.70
N TYR A 278 0.59 8.40 13.86
CA TYR A 278 0.18 9.67 14.44
C TYR A 278 -1.02 10.35 13.77
N ILE A 279 -1.04 10.46 12.45
CA ILE A 279 -2.05 11.23 11.69
C ILE A 279 -3.22 10.39 11.16
N GLY A 280 -3.17 9.07 11.30
CA GLY A 280 -4.23 8.18 10.82
C GLY A 280 -4.49 8.33 9.33
N TYR A 281 -5.72 8.70 8.96
CA TYR A 281 -6.11 8.89 7.55
C TYR A 281 -5.80 10.29 7.00
N ALA A 282 -5.40 11.24 7.86
CA ALA A 282 -5.18 12.64 7.47
C ALA A 282 -3.82 12.86 6.79
N ALA A 283 -3.59 12.12 5.71
CA ALA A 283 -2.38 12.16 4.92
C ALA A 283 -2.58 13.01 3.65
N PRO A 284 -1.71 14.01 3.39
CA PRO A 284 -1.79 14.85 2.20
C PRO A 284 -1.42 14.09 0.92
N GLU A 285 -1.58 14.75 -0.22
CA GLU A 285 -1.31 14.23 -1.56
C GLU A 285 0.03 13.48 -1.66
N SER A 286 1.11 14.07 -1.14
CA SER A 286 2.47 13.51 -1.20
C SER A 286 2.58 12.12 -0.59
N LEU A 287 2.04 11.92 0.62
CA LEU A 287 2.08 10.62 1.30
C LEU A 287 1.20 9.57 0.63
N GLN A 288 0.06 9.98 0.06
CA GLN A 288 -0.82 9.07 -0.66
C GLN A 288 -0.15 8.54 -1.95
N ARG A 289 0.55 9.41 -2.67
CA ARG A 289 1.33 9.04 -3.85
C ARG A 289 2.54 8.17 -3.51
N GLU A 290 3.20 8.43 -2.38
CA GLU A 290 4.37 7.67 -1.93
C GLU A 290 4.06 6.18 -1.74
N ASP A 291 2.91 5.82 -1.16
CA ASP A 291 2.53 4.41 -1.00
C ASP A 291 2.38 3.69 -2.36
N ALA A 292 1.87 4.38 -3.39
CA ALA A 292 1.81 3.81 -4.74
C ALA A 292 3.20 3.63 -5.35
N HIS A 293 4.13 4.57 -5.09
CA HIS A 293 5.53 4.45 -5.48
C HIS A 293 6.21 3.26 -4.82
N ILE A 294 6.05 3.10 -3.51
CA ILE A 294 6.60 1.97 -2.76
C ILE A 294 6.10 0.64 -3.32
N LEU A 295 4.79 0.51 -3.55
CA LEU A 295 4.20 -0.71 -4.12
C LEU A 295 4.77 -1.04 -5.51
N LYS A 296 4.85 -0.03 -6.38
CA LYS A 296 5.28 -0.23 -7.77
C LYS A 296 6.78 -0.35 -7.92
N ASN A 297 7.56 0.54 -7.29
CA ASN A 297 8.97 0.73 -7.60
C ASN A 297 9.90 0.05 -6.59
N GLU A 298 9.49 -0.07 -5.30
CA GLU A 298 10.31 -0.76 -4.30
C GLU A 298 9.91 -2.25 -4.14
N LEU A 299 8.60 -2.53 -4.13
CA LEU A 299 8.07 -3.90 -3.97
C LEU A 299 7.77 -4.60 -5.30
N HIS A 300 7.90 -3.88 -6.42
CA HIS A 300 7.64 -4.37 -7.77
C HIS A 300 6.29 -5.08 -7.93
N CYS A 301 5.28 -4.68 -7.15
CA CYS A 301 3.92 -5.15 -7.33
C CYS A 301 3.32 -4.58 -8.63
N ASN A 302 2.46 -5.36 -9.30
CA ASN A 302 1.69 -4.86 -10.43
C ASN A 302 0.22 -4.61 -10.09
N ALA A 303 -0.19 -4.96 -8.84
CA ALA A 303 -1.55 -4.78 -8.36
C ALA A 303 -1.57 -4.45 -6.86
N VAL A 304 -2.67 -3.82 -6.42
CA VAL A 304 -2.98 -3.54 -5.01
C VAL A 304 -4.47 -3.72 -4.77
N ARG A 305 -4.83 -4.24 -3.60
CA ARG A 305 -6.20 -4.19 -3.09
C ARG A 305 -6.29 -3.12 -2.01
N THR A 306 -7.22 -2.18 -2.19
CA THR A 306 -7.51 -1.13 -1.21
C THR A 306 -8.48 -1.65 -0.16
N SER A 307 -7.97 -2.40 0.77
CA SER A 307 -8.74 -3.04 1.85
C SER A 307 -9.07 -2.03 2.95
N HIS A 308 -10.26 -1.99 3.49
CA HIS A 308 -11.53 -2.57 3.08
C HIS A 308 -12.51 -1.43 2.79
N TYR A 309 -12.11 -0.43 2.01
CA TYR A 309 -12.84 0.81 1.75
C TYR A 309 -12.20 1.62 0.59
N PRO A 310 -12.94 2.54 -0.03
CA PRO A 310 -12.39 3.46 -1.03
C PRO A 310 -11.31 4.35 -0.44
N GLN A 311 -10.18 4.45 -1.15
CA GLN A 311 -9.04 5.24 -0.70
C GLN A 311 -8.91 6.57 -1.46
N SER A 312 -7.87 7.35 -1.13
CA SER A 312 -7.65 8.69 -1.67
C SER A 312 -7.59 8.73 -3.20
N GLN A 313 -8.17 9.78 -3.81
CA GLN A 313 -8.04 10.04 -5.24
C GLN A 313 -6.58 10.22 -5.66
N TYR A 314 -5.74 10.84 -4.84
CA TYR A 314 -4.31 11.00 -5.11
C TYR A 314 -3.57 9.66 -5.21
N PHE A 315 -3.97 8.68 -4.39
CA PHE A 315 -3.44 7.32 -4.50
C PHE A 315 -3.86 6.66 -5.81
N LEU A 316 -5.14 6.78 -6.20
CA LEU A 316 -5.66 6.21 -7.44
C LEU A 316 -5.09 6.89 -8.68
N ASP A 317 -4.99 8.23 -8.69
CA ASP A 317 -4.32 8.99 -9.75
C ASP A 317 -2.86 8.53 -9.96
N GLU A 318 -2.18 8.23 -8.86
CA GLU A 318 -0.81 7.74 -8.91
C GLU A 318 -0.73 6.29 -9.39
N CYS A 319 -1.71 5.43 -9.02
CA CYS A 319 -1.85 4.10 -9.59
C CYS A 319 -2.06 4.16 -11.11
N ASP A 320 -2.90 5.09 -11.59
CA ASP A 320 -3.11 5.33 -13.02
C ASP A 320 -1.80 5.73 -13.72
N ARG A 321 -1.03 6.64 -13.10
CA ARG A 321 0.23 7.16 -13.65
C ARG A 321 1.36 6.13 -13.65
N LEU A 322 1.40 5.24 -12.67
CA LEU A 322 2.45 4.22 -12.50
C LEU A 322 2.11 2.89 -13.17
N GLY A 323 0.87 2.67 -13.60
CA GLY A 323 0.44 1.37 -14.11
C GLY A 323 0.30 0.33 -13.00
N LEU A 324 -0.27 0.71 -11.85
CA LEU A 324 -0.57 -0.19 -10.75
C LEU A 324 -2.06 -0.53 -10.76
N LEU A 325 -2.39 -1.81 -10.98
CA LEU A 325 -3.77 -2.28 -11.05
C LEU A 325 -4.42 -2.26 -9.67
N VAL A 326 -5.70 -1.88 -9.60
CA VAL A 326 -6.42 -1.69 -8.34
C VAL A 326 -7.67 -2.57 -8.27
N PHE A 327 -7.81 -3.28 -7.15
CA PHE A 327 -9.05 -3.86 -6.66
C PHE A 327 -9.54 -3.01 -5.50
N THR A 328 -10.66 -2.30 -5.65
CA THR A 328 -11.27 -1.46 -4.61
C THR A 328 -12.64 -1.98 -4.21
N GLU A 329 -13.06 -1.74 -2.96
CA GLU A 329 -14.22 -2.41 -2.40
C GLU A 329 -15.08 -1.53 -1.49
N LEU A 330 -16.34 -1.97 -1.33
CA LEU A 330 -17.35 -1.43 -0.42
C LEU A 330 -16.84 -1.50 1.03
N PRO A 331 -16.99 -0.43 1.84
CA PRO A 331 -16.59 -0.44 3.24
C PRO A 331 -17.28 -1.52 4.08
N GLY A 332 -16.50 -2.35 4.78
CA GLY A 332 -17.05 -3.34 5.70
C GLY A 332 -16.11 -4.52 5.98
N TRP A 333 -16.32 -5.17 7.12
CA TRP A 333 -15.59 -6.37 7.53
C TRP A 333 -16.53 -7.30 8.31
N GLN A 334 -16.81 -8.48 7.76
CA GLN A 334 -17.65 -9.59 8.24
C GLN A 334 -19.12 -9.24 8.51
N HIS A 335 -19.43 -8.11 9.12
CA HIS A 335 -20.79 -7.76 9.55
C HIS A 335 -21.70 -7.36 8.38
N ILE A 336 -22.92 -7.85 8.41
CA ILE A 336 -24.05 -7.42 7.60
C ILE A 336 -25.17 -7.02 8.55
N GLY A 337 -25.60 -5.76 8.50
CA GLY A 337 -26.66 -5.24 9.35
C GLY A 337 -28.07 -5.49 8.80
N ASP A 338 -29.02 -4.75 9.34
CA ASP A 338 -30.44 -4.80 8.94
C ASP A 338 -30.68 -4.15 7.54
N ALA A 339 -31.95 -4.00 7.16
CA ALA A 339 -32.31 -3.41 5.87
C ALA A 339 -31.81 -1.98 5.69
N ALA A 340 -31.85 -1.14 6.73
CA ALA A 340 -31.37 0.25 6.68
C ALA A 340 -29.84 0.30 6.52
N TRP A 341 -29.12 -0.55 7.23
CA TRP A 341 -27.67 -0.72 7.07
C TRP A 341 -27.30 -1.15 5.64
N LYS A 342 -28.02 -2.13 5.06
CA LYS A 342 -27.83 -2.59 3.67
C LYS A 342 -28.14 -1.50 2.64
N ASP A 343 -29.18 -0.68 2.88
CA ASP A 343 -29.48 0.48 2.04
C ASP A 343 -28.35 1.49 2.04
N ARG A 344 -27.79 1.79 3.22
CA ARG A 344 -26.63 2.68 3.36
C ARG A 344 -25.40 2.11 2.66
N ALA A 345 -25.13 0.82 2.79
CA ALA A 345 -24.04 0.14 2.09
C ALA A 345 -24.20 0.26 0.56
N CYS A 346 -25.44 0.12 0.04
CA CYS A 346 -25.71 0.31 -1.37
C CYS A 346 -25.49 1.75 -1.85
N GLU A 347 -25.77 2.76 -1.01
CA GLU A 347 -25.47 4.16 -1.34
C GLU A 347 -23.96 4.41 -1.36
N MET A 348 -23.21 3.93 -0.37
CA MET A 348 -21.74 4.01 -0.36
C MET A 348 -21.12 3.31 -1.58
N LEU A 349 -21.70 2.19 -2.03
CA LEU A 349 -21.26 1.53 -3.25
C LEU A 349 -21.48 2.40 -4.49
N ARG A 350 -22.64 3.09 -4.61
CA ARG A 350 -22.91 4.02 -5.70
C ARG A 350 -21.92 5.16 -5.71
N GLU A 351 -21.68 5.80 -4.56
CA GLU A 351 -20.73 6.87 -4.38
C GLU A 351 -19.32 6.42 -4.79
N MET A 352 -18.87 5.26 -4.30
CA MET A 352 -17.57 4.68 -4.65
C MET A 352 -17.39 4.50 -6.16
N ILE A 353 -18.38 3.91 -6.83
CA ILE A 353 -18.29 3.62 -8.28
C ILE A 353 -18.34 4.93 -9.06
N LEU A 354 -19.32 5.81 -8.80
CA LEU A 354 -19.45 7.08 -9.49
C LEU A 354 -18.20 7.95 -9.38
N GLN A 355 -17.59 7.95 -8.19
CA GLN A 355 -16.37 8.72 -7.94
C GLN A 355 -15.15 8.18 -8.69
N ASN A 356 -15.06 6.86 -8.92
CA ASN A 356 -13.81 6.19 -9.30
C ASN A 356 -13.85 5.52 -10.68
N ARG A 357 -14.98 5.42 -11.36
CA ARG A 357 -15.15 4.59 -12.57
C ARG A 357 -14.38 5.06 -13.80
N SER A 358 -13.78 6.25 -13.78
CA SER A 358 -12.92 6.71 -14.89
C SER A 358 -11.44 6.33 -14.72
N HIS A 359 -11.02 5.83 -13.55
CA HIS A 359 -9.63 5.40 -13.33
C HIS A 359 -9.30 4.12 -14.12
N PRO A 360 -8.32 4.13 -15.06
CA PRO A 360 -7.94 2.95 -15.80
C PRO A 360 -7.24 1.88 -14.93
N SER A 361 -6.63 2.25 -13.81
CA SER A 361 -6.01 1.32 -12.87
C SER A 361 -7.01 0.39 -12.19
N ILE A 362 -8.25 0.85 -11.93
CA ILE A 362 -9.27 0.02 -11.30
C ILE A 362 -9.75 -1.04 -12.29
N ILE A 363 -9.59 -2.31 -11.93
CA ILE A 363 -9.96 -3.47 -12.76
C ILE A 363 -11.08 -4.31 -12.16
N LEU A 364 -11.39 -4.10 -10.87
CA LEU A 364 -12.33 -4.95 -10.13
C LEU A 364 -13.05 -4.14 -9.05
N TRP A 365 -14.39 -4.25 -9.03
CA TRP A 365 -15.23 -3.68 -7.97
C TRP A 365 -15.54 -4.73 -6.91
N GLY A 366 -15.15 -4.49 -5.66
CA GLY A 366 -15.56 -5.27 -4.50
C GLY A 366 -16.96 -4.85 -4.06
N VAL A 367 -17.97 -5.67 -4.38
CA VAL A 367 -19.38 -5.36 -4.12
C VAL A 367 -19.97 -6.15 -2.95
N ARG A 368 -19.14 -6.94 -2.28
CA ARG A 368 -19.47 -7.73 -1.10
C ARG A 368 -18.60 -7.27 0.08
N ILE A 369 -19.20 -7.25 1.26
CA ILE A 369 -18.49 -7.01 2.52
C ILE A 369 -17.41 -8.07 2.71
N ASN A 370 -16.19 -7.63 2.99
CA ASN A 370 -15.05 -8.54 3.21
C ASN A 370 -15.39 -9.61 4.25
N GLU A 371 -15.11 -10.88 3.92
CA GLU A 371 -15.28 -12.04 4.80
C GLU A 371 -16.70 -12.21 5.42
N SER A 372 -17.71 -11.67 4.80
CA SER A 372 -19.08 -11.85 5.26
C SER A 372 -19.67 -13.21 4.89
N VAL A 373 -20.73 -13.61 5.57
CA VAL A 373 -21.55 -14.75 5.19
C VAL A 373 -22.30 -14.47 3.88
N ASP A 374 -22.88 -15.50 3.26
CA ASP A 374 -23.72 -15.34 2.09
C ASP A 374 -25.03 -14.62 2.43
N ASP A 375 -25.38 -13.63 1.60
CA ASP A 375 -26.65 -12.92 1.61
C ASP A 375 -27.04 -12.63 0.15
N ASP A 376 -27.71 -13.58 -0.47
CA ASP A 376 -27.99 -13.55 -1.91
C ASP A 376 -28.84 -12.36 -2.33
N GLU A 377 -29.78 -11.92 -1.49
CA GLU A 377 -30.62 -10.75 -1.77
C GLU A 377 -29.75 -9.47 -1.81
N PHE A 378 -28.97 -9.25 -0.79
CA PHE A 378 -28.10 -8.08 -0.67
C PHE A 378 -27.04 -8.05 -1.79
N TYR A 379 -26.35 -9.17 -2.03
CA TYR A 379 -25.27 -9.22 -3.02
C TYR A 379 -25.77 -9.26 -4.47
N THR A 380 -26.96 -9.78 -4.74
CA THR A 380 -27.62 -9.58 -6.05
C THR A 380 -27.88 -8.09 -6.29
N ARG A 381 -28.33 -7.35 -5.27
CA ARG A 381 -28.59 -5.92 -5.35
C ARG A 381 -27.32 -5.10 -5.57
N THR A 382 -26.25 -5.35 -4.80
CA THR A 382 -24.97 -4.62 -4.94
C THR A 382 -24.31 -4.91 -6.27
N ASN A 383 -24.32 -6.16 -6.73
CA ASN A 383 -23.78 -6.56 -8.02
C ASN A 383 -24.51 -5.86 -9.19
N LYS A 384 -25.85 -5.82 -9.12
CA LYS A 384 -26.67 -5.11 -10.10
C LYS A 384 -26.34 -3.62 -10.14
N ILE A 385 -26.22 -2.95 -8.99
CA ILE A 385 -25.83 -1.53 -8.89
C ILE A 385 -24.50 -1.29 -9.60
N ALA A 386 -23.51 -2.16 -9.37
CA ALA A 386 -22.20 -1.98 -9.96
C ALA A 386 -22.23 -2.08 -11.48
N HIS A 387 -22.92 -3.08 -12.05
CA HIS A 387 -23.03 -3.25 -13.50
C HIS A 387 -23.86 -2.15 -14.17
N GLU A 388 -24.89 -1.61 -13.49
CA GLU A 388 -25.67 -0.47 -13.99
C GLU A 388 -24.85 0.81 -14.08
N LEU A 389 -23.94 1.03 -13.13
CA LEU A 389 -23.11 2.24 -13.07
C LEU A 389 -21.83 2.12 -13.90
N ASP A 390 -21.29 0.92 -14.02
CA ASP A 390 -20.08 0.63 -14.78
C ASP A 390 -20.15 -0.77 -15.42
N PRO A 391 -20.65 -0.89 -16.65
CA PRO A 391 -20.74 -2.16 -17.36
C PRO A 391 -19.38 -2.67 -17.86
N SER A 392 -18.31 -1.90 -17.71
CA SER A 392 -17.00 -2.19 -18.30
C SER A 392 -16.06 -2.98 -17.38
N ARG A 393 -16.36 -3.05 -16.08
CA ARG A 393 -15.52 -3.73 -15.10
C ARG A 393 -16.23 -4.92 -14.49
N ALA A 394 -15.43 -5.94 -14.18
CA ALA A 394 -15.88 -7.10 -13.42
C ALA A 394 -16.16 -6.73 -11.96
N THR A 395 -17.07 -7.49 -11.35
CA THR A 395 -17.37 -7.43 -9.93
C THR A 395 -16.78 -8.61 -9.18
N SER A 396 -16.55 -8.44 -7.88
CA SER A 396 -16.06 -9.48 -6.99
C SER A 396 -16.55 -9.24 -5.56
N GLY A 397 -16.26 -10.20 -4.71
CA GLY A 397 -16.47 -10.09 -3.28
C GLY A 397 -15.58 -11.08 -2.54
N VAL A 398 -14.96 -10.60 -1.48
CA VAL A 398 -13.96 -11.36 -0.74
C VAL A 398 -14.62 -12.30 0.26
N ARG A 399 -14.25 -13.56 0.19
CA ARG A 399 -14.79 -14.66 0.99
C ARG A 399 -13.69 -15.38 1.77
N TYR A 400 -14.02 -15.88 2.95
CA TYR A 400 -13.19 -16.81 3.71
C TYR A 400 -13.78 -18.23 3.74
N LEU A 401 -15.07 -18.36 3.39
CA LEU A 401 -15.76 -19.64 3.31
C LEU A 401 -15.58 -20.26 1.92
N GLU A 402 -15.20 -21.54 1.90
CA GLU A 402 -15.18 -22.34 0.66
C GLU A 402 -16.60 -22.61 0.18
N LYS A 403 -16.79 -22.67 -1.14
CA LYS A 403 -18.06 -22.96 -1.78
C LYS A 403 -19.20 -21.97 -1.46
N SER A 404 -18.86 -20.77 -0.98
CA SER A 404 -19.76 -19.64 -0.84
C SER A 404 -20.38 -19.31 -2.22
N HIS A 405 -21.62 -18.82 -2.23
CA HIS A 405 -22.34 -18.51 -3.47
C HIS A 405 -21.64 -17.40 -4.27
N LEU A 406 -21.48 -17.59 -5.56
CA LEU A 406 -20.93 -16.60 -6.47
C LEU A 406 -22.04 -15.91 -7.28
N LEU A 407 -22.24 -14.65 -7.00
CA LEU A 407 -23.19 -13.77 -7.71
C LEU A 407 -22.44 -12.76 -8.58
N GLU A 408 -21.15 -12.60 -8.33
CA GLU A 408 -20.24 -11.69 -9.00
C GLU A 408 -19.52 -12.39 -10.17
N ASP A 409 -18.65 -11.66 -10.87
CA ASP A 409 -17.91 -12.19 -12.02
C ASP A 409 -16.66 -12.97 -11.63
N VAL A 410 -16.03 -12.62 -10.49
CA VAL A 410 -14.76 -13.15 -10.03
C VAL A 410 -14.89 -13.69 -8.60
N TYR A 411 -14.45 -14.91 -8.37
CA TYR A 411 -14.39 -15.48 -7.02
C TYR A 411 -13.12 -15.02 -6.33
N ALA A 412 -13.22 -14.07 -5.40
CA ALA A 412 -12.12 -13.67 -4.54
C ALA A 412 -12.17 -14.44 -3.21
N TYR A 413 -11.03 -14.99 -2.78
CA TYR A 413 -10.93 -15.88 -1.64
C TYR A 413 -9.72 -15.54 -0.76
N ASN A 414 -9.95 -15.41 0.55
CA ASN A 414 -8.91 -15.26 1.54
C ASN A 414 -8.37 -16.65 1.91
N ASP A 415 -7.17 -16.97 1.38
CA ASP A 415 -6.55 -18.28 1.59
C ASP A 415 -5.55 -18.23 2.76
N PHE A 416 -6.05 -18.47 3.94
CA PHE A 416 -5.24 -18.59 5.16
C PHE A 416 -4.86 -20.05 5.50
N SER A 417 -4.93 -20.96 4.54
CA SER A 417 -4.66 -22.39 4.75
C SER A 417 -3.18 -22.73 4.93
N HIS A 418 -2.26 -21.79 4.62
CA HIS A 418 -0.84 -22.05 4.75
C HIS A 418 -0.38 -22.14 6.21
N ASN A 419 0.08 -23.33 6.62
CA ASN A 419 0.51 -23.63 7.99
C ASN A 419 2.04 -23.69 8.17
N GLY A 420 2.82 -23.34 7.13
CA GLY A 420 4.29 -23.44 7.14
C GLY A 420 4.84 -24.73 6.50
N THR A 421 4.04 -25.78 6.34
CA THR A 421 4.49 -27.10 5.86
C THR A 421 3.76 -27.59 4.61
N ASN A 422 2.57 -27.07 4.33
CA ASN A 422 1.77 -27.42 3.15
C ASN A 422 2.22 -26.67 1.88
N ALA A 423 1.54 -26.93 0.76
CA ALA A 423 1.89 -26.37 -0.55
C ALA A 423 1.78 -24.84 -0.64
N GLY A 424 1.00 -24.21 0.21
CA GLY A 424 0.83 -22.76 0.22
C GLY A 424 -0.59 -22.31 -0.09
N ALA A 425 -1.09 -22.51 -1.28
CA ALA A 425 -2.43 -22.12 -1.70
C ALA A 425 -3.31 -23.32 -2.05
N LYS A 426 -4.62 -23.16 -1.88
CA LYS A 426 -5.61 -24.15 -2.29
C LYS A 426 -5.84 -24.10 -3.80
N ARG A 427 -6.08 -25.25 -4.42
CA ARG A 427 -6.49 -25.34 -5.82
C ARG A 427 -7.90 -24.84 -6.00
N LYS A 428 -8.20 -24.22 -7.12
CA LYS A 428 -9.51 -23.64 -7.48
C LYS A 428 -10.68 -24.60 -7.23
N LYS A 429 -10.59 -25.86 -7.67
CA LYS A 429 -11.63 -26.90 -7.50
C LYS A 429 -11.98 -27.19 -6.02
N ASN A 430 -11.10 -26.87 -5.08
CA ASN A 430 -11.34 -27.06 -3.65
C ASN A 430 -12.01 -25.82 -3.03
N VAL A 431 -11.87 -24.65 -3.66
CA VAL A 431 -12.37 -23.37 -3.16
C VAL A 431 -13.77 -23.09 -3.69
N THR A 432 -14.01 -23.25 -4.98
CA THR A 432 -15.29 -22.92 -5.63
C THR A 432 -15.75 -24.02 -6.58
N PRO A 433 -17.08 -24.26 -6.71
CA PRO A 433 -17.66 -25.07 -7.77
C PRO A 433 -17.69 -24.35 -9.14
N ASP A 434 -17.53 -23.02 -9.18
CA ASP A 434 -17.67 -22.19 -10.38
C ASP A 434 -16.37 -22.22 -11.22
N MET A 435 -16.12 -23.35 -11.86
CA MET A 435 -14.89 -23.62 -12.59
C MET A 435 -14.73 -22.80 -13.87
N ASP A 436 -15.80 -22.20 -14.38
CA ASP A 436 -15.81 -21.28 -15.54
C ASP A 436 -15.52 -19.81 -15.18
N LYS A 437 -15.44 -19.48 -13.89
CA LYS A 437 -15.13 -18.15 -13.37
C LYS A 437 -13.67 -18.05 -12.93
N ALA A 438 -13.12 -16.83 -12.89
CA ALA A 438 -11.77 -16.61 -12.35
C ALA A 438 -11.72 -16.82 -10.82
N LEU A 439 -10.59 -17.32 -10.32
CA LEU A 439 -10.27 -17.35 -8.89
C LEU A 439 -9.12 -16.37 -8.60
N LEU A 440 -9.30 -15.54 -7.59
CA LEU A 440 -8.30 -14.60 -7.09
C LEU A 440 -8.05 -14.85 -5.61
N ILE A 441 -6.78 -15.03 -5.20
CA ILE A 441 -6.42 -15.01 -3.79
C ILE A 441 -6.34 -13.54 -3.35
N SER A 442 -7.34 -13.09 -2.61
CA SER A 442 -7.47 -11.69 -2.16
C SER A 442 -6.67 -11.40 -0.89
N GLU A 443 -6.43 -12.42 -0.06
CA GLU A 443 -5.55 -12.33 1.10
C GLU A 443 -4.85 -13.67 1.37
N CYS A 444 -3.63 -13.60 1.89
CA CYS A 444 -2.90 -14.74 2.40
C CYS A 444 -1.88 -14.29 3.45
N ASN A 445 -1.45 -15.21 4.32
CA ASN A 445 -0.51 -15.01 5.42
C ASN A 445 -1.07 -14.16 6.57
N GLY A 446 -0.69 -12.90 6.71
CA GLY A 446 -1.22 -11.98 7.72
C GLY A 446 -1.17 -12.50 9.15
N HIS A 447 -2.34 -12.54 9.78
CA HIS A 447 -2.51 -13.01 11.16
C HIS A 447 -2.08 -14.47 11.40
N MET A 448 -1.86 -15.25 10.35
CA MET A 448 -1.33 -16.62 10.48
C MET A 448 0.12 -16.65 10.97
N TYR A 449 0.86 -15.55 10.81
CA TYR A 449 2.25 -15.48 11.23
C TYR A 449 2.70 -14.03 11.46
N PRO A 450 2.14 -13.32 12.47
CA PRO A 450 2.54 -11.94 12.78
C PRO A 450 4.04 -11.87 13.03
N THR A 451 4.70 -10.86 12.46
CA THR A 451 6.17 -10.74 12.55
C THR A 451 6.58 -9.31 12.78
N LYS A 452 7.28 -9.09 13.89
CA LYS A 452 7.88 -7.82 14.26
C LYS A 452 9.28 -7.68 13.67
N SER A 453 9.73 -6.47 13.44
CA SER A 453 11.07 -6.20 12.90
C SER A 453 12.19 -6.72 13.82
N PHE A 454 11.92 -6.83 15.12
CA PHE A 454 12.87 -7.30 16.14
C PHE A 454 12.68 -8.75 16.57
N ASP A 455 11.80 -9.53 15.93
CA ASP A 455 11.74 -10.98 16.12
C ASP A 455 13.07 -11.65 15.75
N ASP A 456 13.30 -12.85 16.24
CA ASP A 456 14.52 -13.59 15.92
C ASP A 456 14.67 -13.89 14.42
N ALA A 457 15.88 -14.17 13.99
CA ALA A 457 16.19 -14.39 12.58
C ALA A 457 15.38 -15.56 11.96
N PRO A 458 15.21 -16.73 12.63
CA PRO A 458 14.36 -17.81 12.12
C PRO A 458 12.90 -17.38 11.92
N HIS A 459 12.33 -16.61 12.84
CA HIS A 459 10.94 -16.14 12.74
C HIS A 459 10.77 -15.18 11.56
N ARG A 460 11.65 -14.19 11.42
CA ARG A 460 11.64 -13.24 10.29
C ARG A 460 11.84 -13.96 8.95
N GLN A 461 12.72 -14.96 8.89
CA GLN A 461 12.93 -15.79 7.70
C GLN A 461 11.65 -16.59 7.35
N GLU A 462 11.02 -17.24 8.33
CA GLU A 462 9.81 -18.03 8.09
C GLU A 462 8.67 -17.13 7.58
N HIS A 463 8.53 -15.90 8.07
CA HIS A 463 7.59 -14.92 7.54
C HIS A 463 7.78 -14.70 6.03
N ALA A 464 9.02 -14.42 5.60
CA ALA A 464 9.34 -14.24 4.19
C ALA A 464 9.06 -15.52 3.37
N LEU A 465 9.45 -16.70 3.90
CA LEU A 465 9.26 -17.95 3.22
C LEU A 465 7.79 -18.35 3.06
N ARG A 466 6.91 -17.95 3.99
CA ARG A 466 5.46 -18.15 3.88
C ARG A 466 4.90 -17.37 2.69
N HIS A 467 5.29 -16.10 2.52
CA HIS A 467 4.92 -15.33 1.33
C HIS A 467 5.45 -15.98 0.04
N ALA A 468 6.70 -16.43 0.03
CA ALA A 468 7.28 -17.09 -1.13
C ALA A 468 6.56 -18.40 -1.49
N ARG A 469 6.18 -19.24 -0.49
CA ARG A 469 5.48 -20.51 -0.72
C ARG A 469 4.08 -20.30 -1.28
N VAL A 470 3.31 -19.38 -0.72
CA VAL A 470 1.95 -19.09 -1.19
C VAL A 470 1.97 -18.52 -2.61
N LEU A 471 2.83 -17.53 -2.88
CA LEU A 471 3.01 -16.99 -4.23
C LEU A 471 3.43 -18.09 -5.21
N ASN A 472 4.42 -18.93 -4.85
CA ASN A 472 4.85 -20.03 -5.69
C ASN A 472 3.71 -21.03 -6.00
N ALA A 473 2.89 -21.37 -5.01
CA ALA A 473 1.76 -22.27 -5.20
C ALA A 473 0.70 -21.67 -6.14
N ALA A 474 0.41 -20.36 -5.98
CA ALA A 474 -0.53 -19.65 -6.85
C ALA A 474 -0.01 -19.55 -8.31
N TYR A 475 1.28 -19.29 -8.49
CA TYR A 475 1.91 -19.31 -9.82
C TYR A 475 1.88 -20.71 -10.46
N ALA A 476 2.17 -21.75 -9.66
CA ALA A 476 2.28 -23.14 -10.14
C ALA A 476 0.93 -23.75 -10.55
N ASP A 477 -0.16 -23.32 -9.92
CA ASP A 477 -1.51 -23.85 -10.21
C ASP A 477 -2.03 -23.41 -11.58
N GLY A 478 -1.64 -22.21 -12.05
CA GLY A 478 -1.99 -21.69 -13.38
C GLY A 478 -3.48 -21.30 -13.55
N GLU A 479 -4.34 -21.58 -12.55
CA GLU A 479 -5.77 -21.27 -12.55
C GLU A 479 -6.12 -20.02 -11.68
N HIS A 480 -5.15 -19.50 -10.92
CA HIS A 480 -5.31 -18.29 -10.15
C HIS A 480 -5.06 -17.05 -11.02
N ALA A 481 -5.97 -16.07 -10.93
CA ALA A 481 -5.80 -14.76 -11.57
C ALA A 481 -4.69 -13.93 -10.92
N GLY A 482 -4.41 -14.18 -9.64
CA GLY A 482 -3.40 -13.49 -8.86
C GLY A 482 -3.42 -13.85 -7.39
N CYS A 483 -2.54 -13.19 -6.64
CA CYS A 483 -2.40 -13.37 -5.21
C CYS A 483 -2.00 -12.04 -4.55
N PHE A 484 -2.76 -11.62 -3.54
CA PHE A 484 -2.49 -10.45 -2.71
C PHE A 484 -2.10 -10.90 -1.31
N GLY A 485 -0.90 -10.53 -0.88
CA GLY A 485 -0.46 -10.78 0.49
C GLY A 485 -1.13 -9.84 1.49
N TRP A 486 -1.48 -10.32 2.66
CA TRP A 486 -1.86 -9.48 3.78
C TRP A 486 -0.62 -9.22 4.64
N CYS A 487 -0.08 -7.98 4.70
CA CYS A 487 -0.46 -6.80 3.96
C CYS A 487 0.78 -5.93 3.64
N MET A 488 0.62 -4.72 3.11
CA MET A 488 1.73 -3.85 2.72
C MET A 488 2.57 -3.44 3.93
N PHE A 489 1.94 -2.98 5.01
CA PHE A 489 2.65 -2.46 6.20
C PHE A 489 1.88 -2.78 7.49
N ASP A 490 2.59 -2.72 8.62
CA ASP A 490 1.99 -2.85 9.95
C ASP A 490 1.07 -1.66 10.24
N TYR A 491 -0.11 -1.92 10.79
CA TYR A 491 -1.15 -0.92 10.95
C TYR A 491 -1.81 -0.98 12.33
N ALA A 492 -2.35 0.16 12.77
CA ALA A 492 -3.11 0.23 14.01
C ALA A 492 -4.45 -0.50 13.86
N THR A 493 -4.81 -1.28 14.87
CA THR A 493 -5.99 -2.14 14.88
C THR A 493 -7.09 -1.61 15.79
N HIS A 494 -8.31 -2.07 15.54
CA HIS A 494 -9.48 -1.77 16.34
C HIS A 494 -9.30 -2.20 17.80
N LYS A 495 -9.96 -1.48 18.71
CA LYS A 495 -9.95 -1.71 20.16
C LYS A 495 -10.27 -3.15 20.58
N ASP A 496 -11.14 -3.83 19.84
CA ASP A 496 -11.65 -5.16 20.14
C ASP A 496 -10.96 -6.29 19.33
N PHE A 497 -9.99 -5.95 18.48
CA PHE A 497 -9.26 -6.92 17.64
C PHE A 497 -8.02 -7.46 18.34
N GLY A 498 -7.96 -8.07 19.34
CA GLY A 498 -6.96 -8.94 19.96
C GLY A 498 -5.47 -8.59 19.96
N SER A 499 -5.04 -7.44 19.45
CA SER A 499 -3.64 -7.02 19.49
C SER A 499 -3.34 -6.26 20.78
N GLY A 500 -2.37 -6.73 21.58
CA GLY A 500 -2.11 -6.21 22.93
C GLY A 500 -1.60 -4.76 22.95
N ASP A 501 -0.82 -4.36 21.94
CA ASP A 501 -0.25 -3.02 21.78
C ASP A 501 -0.95 -2.19 20.69
N ARG A 502 -2.08 -2.67 20.18
CA ARG A 502 -2.91 -2.04 19.15
C ARG A 502 -2.26 -1.96 17.76
N ILE A 503 -1.26 -2.80 17.48
CA ILE A 503 -0.66 -2.93 16.15
C ILE A 503 -0.83 -4.35 15.61
N CYS A 504 -1.30 -4.47 14.37
CA CYS A 504 -1.24 -5.70 13.58
C CYS A 504 0.11 -5.76 12.85
N TYR A 505 0.99 -6.66 13.28
CA TYR A 505 2.33 -6.87 12.69
C TYR A 505 2.26 -7.80 11.47
N HIS A 506 1.36 -7.51 10.56
CA HIS A 506 1.04 -8.35 9.40
C HIS A 506 1.76 -7.87 8.13
N GLY A 507 2.36 -6.68 8.16
CA GLY A 507 2.97 -6.04 7.02
C GLY A 507 4.26 -6.70 6.53
N VAL A 508 4.53 -6.58 5.23
CA VAL A 508 5.86 -6.83 4.68
C VAL A 508 6.80 -5.63 4.93
N LEU A 509 6.24 -4.49 5.26
CA LEU A 509 6.91 -3.28 5.75
C LEU A 509 6.48 -3.02 7.20
N ASP A 510 7.25 -2.21 7.94
CA ASP A 510 6.82 -1.67 9.22
C ASP A 510 5.80 -0.52 9.03
N SER A 511 5.31 0.05 10.14
CA SER A 511 4.32 1.15 10.10
C SER A 511 4.85 2.41 9.40
N PHE A 512 6.17 2.64 9.38
CA PHE A 512 6.84 3.74 8.69
C PHE A 512 7.30 3.40 7.28
N ARG A 513 6.91 2.24 6.75
CA ARG A 513 7.26 1.70 5.42
C ARG A 513 8.73 1.27 5.29
N ASN A 514 9.47 1.04 6.38
CA ASN A 514 10.75 0.37 6.28
C ASN A 514 10.55 -1.11 5.91
N PRO A 515 11.41 -1.68 5.04
CA PRO A 515 11.23 -3.05 4.58
C PRO A 515 11.58 -4.08 5.66
N LYS A 516 10.66 -4.97 5.99
CA LYS A 516 10.94 -6.23 6.65
C LYS A 516 11.47 -7.26 5.64
N LEU A 517 11.97 -8.39 6.11
CA LEU A 517 12.55 -9.40 5.22
C LEU A 517 11.56 -9.90 4.14
N ALA A 518 10.27 -9.98 4.46
CA ALA A 518 9.23 -10.41 3.52
C ALA A 518 9.05 -9.44 2.32
N ALA A 519 9.44 -8.17 2.45
CA ALA A 519 9.44 -7.22 1.34
C ALA A 519 10.32 -7.71 0.18
N ALA A 520 11.46 -8.35 0.49
CA ALA A 520 12.38 -8.86 -0.51
C ALA A 520 11.78 -9.97 -1.40
N VAL A 521 10.75 -10.67 -0.90
CA VAL A 521 10.03 -11.70 -1.69
C VAL A 521 9.33 -11.06 -2.88
N TYR A 522 8.66 -9.92 -2.67
CA TYR A 522 7.97 -9.18 -3.72
C TYR A 522 8.96 -8.41 -4.60
N ALA A 523 9.87 -7.66 -3.99
CA ALA A 523 10.87 -6.86 -4.69
C ALA A 523 11.72 -7.67 -5.67
N SER A 524 12.05 -8.92 -5.32
CA SER A 524 12.84 -9.79 -6.18
C SER A 524 12.09 -10.36 -7.38
N GLN A 525 10.75 -10.26 -7.46
CA GLN A 525 9.98 -10.86 -8.56
C GLN A 525 9.84 -9.96 -9.79
N GLY A 526 10.42 -8.77 -9.81
CA GLY A 526 10.33 -7.85 -10.94
C GLY A 526 11.36 -6.73 -10.83
N GLY A 527 11.23 -5.74 -11.73
CA GLY A 527 12.11 -4.57 -11.76
C GLY A 527 13.48 -4.84 -12.40
N GLU A 528 14.13 -3.74 -12.83
CA GLU A 528 15.46 -3.78 -13.42
C GLU A 528 16.55 -3.51 -12.37
N GLU A 529 16.22 -2.81 -11.30
CA GLU A 529 17.14 -2.52 -10.21
C GLU A 529 17.59 -3.81 -9.50
N PRO A 530 18.90 -4.02 -9.29
CA PRO A 530 19.39 -5.24 -8.67
C PRO A 530 18.94 -5.36 -7.20
N ILE A 531 18.26 -6.43 -6.88
CA ILE A 531 17.86 -6.82 -5.52
C ILE A 531 18.80 -7.91 -5.01
N LEU A 532 19.26 -7.76 -3.78
CA LEU A 532 20.06 -8.76 -3.07
C LEU A 532 19.82 -8.63 -1.57
N THR A 533 19.08 -9.57 -1.00
CA THR A 533 18.76 -9.58 0.43
C THR A 533 19.01 -10.96 1.00
N VAL A 534 19.79 -11.04 2.07
CA VAL A 534 20.13 -12.30 2.77
C VAL A 534 19.23 -12.44 4.00
N SER A 535 18.66 -13.62 4.22
CA SER A 535 17.69 -13.86 5.29
C SER A 535 18.29 -13.99 6.69
N SER A 536 19.60 -13.87 6.83
CA SER A 536 20.33 -14.06 8.09
C SER A 536 21.49 -13.08 8.20
N THR A 537 21.90 -12.76 9.41
CA THR A 537 23.18 -12.07 9.69
C THR A 537 24.40 -12.95 9.41
N MET A 538 24.19 -14.25 9.18
CA MET A 538 25.26 -15.28 9.08
C MET A 538 26.09 -15.43 10.37
N ASP A 539 25.67 -14.81 11.48
CA ASP A 539 26.30 -15.00 12.78
C ASP A 539 25.70 -16.23 13.50
N ILE A 540 26.54 -17.17 13.84
CA ILE A 540 26.08 -18.39 14.53
C ILE A 540 25.57 -18.09 15.94
N GLY A 541 26.00 -17.00 16.57
CA GLY A 541 25.55 -16.57 17.90
C GLY A 541 24.06 -16.21 17.94
N ASP A 542 23.48 -15.81 16.81
CA ASP A 542 22.07 -15.50 16.66
C ASP A 542 21.19 -16.75 16.48
N SER A 543 21.82 -17.92 16.35
CA SER A 543 21.09 -19.16 16.03
C SER A 543 21.10 -20.13 17.22
N PRO A 544 19.96 -20.80 17.52
CA PRO A 544 19.88 -21.79 18.59
C PRO A 544 20.96 -22.87 18.42
N ALA A 545 21.70 -23.14 19.51
CA ALA A 545 22.80 -24.08 19.54
C ALA A 545 23.94 -23.81 18.52
N GLY A 546 24.05 -22.57 18.03
CA GLY A 546 25.02 -22.22 17.00
C GLY A 546 24.74 -22.89 15.64
N GLN A 547 23.50 -23.25 15.36
CA GLN A 547 23.07 -23.93 14.13
C GLN A 547 22.38 -22.94 13.20
N LEU A 548 23.10 -22.48 12.19
CA LEU A 548 22.61 -21.46 11.26
C LEU A 548 21.38 -21.91 10.43
N GLY A 549 21.21 -23.21 10.23
CA GLY A 549 20.15 -23.74 9.36
C GLY A 549 20.40 -23.43 7.87
N THR A 550 19.32 -23.47 7.09
CA THR A 550 19.37 -23.04 5.69
C THR A 550 19.05 -21.55 5.63
N VAL A 551 19.95 -20.77 5.07
CA VAL A 551 19.78 -19.34 4.80
C VAL A 551 19.29 -19.17 3.37
N TYR A 552 18.48 -18.15 3.11
CA TYR A 552 17.95 -17.85 1.78
C TYR A 552 18.39 -16.47 1.30
N VAL A 553 18.58 -16.37 0.00
CA VAL A 553 18.91 -15.10 -0.67
C VAL A 553 17.81 -14.79 -1.67
N PHE A 554 17.23 -13.61 -1.53
CA PHE A 554 16.22 -13.08 -2.43
C PHE A 554 16.90 -12.13 -3.43
N THR A 555 16.78 -12.44 -4.72
CA THR A 555 17.44 -11.67 -5.78
C THR A 555 16.70 -11.82 -7.11
N ASN A 556 16.74 -10.78 -7.94
CA ASN A 556 16.34 -10.82 -9.34
C ASN A 556 17.55 -11.02 -10.29
N ALA A 557 18.76 -11.17 -9.77
CA ALA A 557 19.94 -11.50 -10.56
C ALA A 557 19.95 -12.96 -11.00
N GLU A 558 20.74 -13.27 -12.03
CA GLU A 558 20.84 -14.63 -12.60
C GLU A 558 21.45 -15.64 -11.64
N ARG A 559 22.47 -15.21 -10.86
CA ARG A 559 23.17 -16.05 -9.88
C ARG A 559 23.76 -15.23 -8.75
N VAL A 560 24.11 -15.91 -7.64
CA VAL A 560 24.85 -15.30 -6.52
C VAL A 560 26.02 -16.20 -6.16
N ASP A 561 27.22 -15.61 -6.12
CA ASP A 561 28.42 -16.26 -5.67
C ASP A 561 28.69 -15.92 -4.20
N LEU A 562 28.99 -16.94 -3.40
CA LEU A 562 29.29 -16.84 -1.99
C LEU A 562 30.79 -16.89 -1.73
N TYR A 563 31.28 -15.95 -0.90
CA TYR A 563 32.66 -15.87 -0.45
C TYR A 563 32.74 -15.89 1.07
N LYS A 564 33.76 -16.56 1.63
CA LYS A 564 34.13 -16.55 3.04
C LYS A 564 35.53 -15.99 3.19
N ASN A 565 35.69 -14.88 3.89
CA ASN A 565 36.98 -14.17 4.03
C ASN A 565 37.67 -13.95 2.68
N ASP A 566 36.92 -13.48 1.68
CA ASP A 566 37.30 -13.22 0.29
C ASP A 566 37.70 -14.48 -0.53
N VAL A 567 37.57 -15.67 0.01
CA VAL A 567 37.75 -16.92 -0.70
C VAL A 567 36.39 -17.42 -1.21
N PHE A 568 36.35 -17.73 -2.50
CA PHE A 568 35.15 -18.32 -3.13
C PHE A 568 34.74 -19.59 -2.45
N VAL A 569 33.47 -19.76 -2.14
CA VAL A 569 32.88 -20.94 -1.52
C VAL A 569 32.08 -21.72 -2.55
N THR A 570 31.02 -21.11 -3.09
CA THR A 570 30.11 -21.78 -4.02
C THR A 570 29.25 -20.76 -4.76
N THR A 571 28.61 -21.18 -5.85
CA THR A 571 27.49 -20.48 -6.48
C THR A 571 26.18 -21.05 -5.93
N LEU A 572 25.29 -20.18 -5.47
CA LEU A 572 24.05 -20.57 -4.83
C LEU A 572 23.05 -21.17 -5.81
N HIS A 573 22.24 -22.09 -5.34
CA HIS A 573 21.26 -22.82 -6.13
C HIS A 573 19.83 -22.35 -5.81
N LYS A 574 18.94 -22.45 -6.82
CA LYS A 574 17.51 -22.18 -6.66
C LYS A 574 16.90 -23.10 -5.63
N SER A 575 15.98 -22.54 -4.81
CA SER A 575 15.16 -23.33 -3.90
C SER A 575 14.16 -24.23 -4.66
N ALA A 576 13.36 -24.98 -3.92
CA ALA A 576 12.30 -25.82 -4.47
C ALA A 576 11.13 -25.02 -5.08
N TRP A 577 11.05 -23.70 -4.86
CA TRP A 577 9.93 -22.84 -5.30
C TRP A 577 10.17 -22.24 -6.68
N THR A 578 10.21 -23.13 -7.68
CA THR A 578 10.65 -22.81 -9.05
C THR A 578 9.56 -22.21 -9.95
N ALA A 579 8.32 -22.09 -9.48
CA ALA A 579 7.26 -21.44 -10.23
C ALA A 579 7.32 -19.90 -10.13
N LEU A 580 8.01 -19.38 -9.12
CA LEU A 580 8.28 -17.94 -9.02
C LEU A 580 9.18 -17.47 -10.18
N PRO A 581 8.99 -16.25 -10.71
CA PRO A 581 9.91 -15.66 -11.69
C PRO A 581 11.38 -15.68 -11.20
N HIS A 582 11.62 -15.31 -9.96
CA HIS A 582 12.92 -15.33 -9.30
C HIS A 582 12.84 -16.11 -7.98
N PRO A 583 13.03 -17.45 -8.01
CA PRO A 583 13.01 -18.28 -6.82
C PRO A 583 14.12 -17.88 -5.84
N PRO A 584 13.86 -17.87 -4.52
CA PRO A 584 14.91 -17.67 -3.53
C PRO A 584 16.04 -18.68 -3.72
N LEU A 585 17.29 -18.25 -3.54
CA LEU A 585 18.46 -19.13 -3.61
C LEU A 585 18.78 -19.67 -2.22
N ALA A 586 19.10 -20.94 -2.10
CA ALA A 586 19.45 -21.56 -0.82
C ALA A 586 20.95 -21.51 -0.56
N VAL A 587 21.33 -21.11 0.67
CA VAL A 587 22.69 -21.23 1.18
C VAL A 587 22.73 -22.50 2.04
N ASP A 588 22.99 -23.61 1.41
CA ASP A 588 23.07 -24.94 2.04
C ASP A 588 24.50 -25.50 2.10
N ASP A 589 25.43 -24.86 1.41
CA ASP A 589 26.86 -25.14 1.45
C ASP A 589 27.67 -23.88 1.81
N THR A 590 28.22 -23.85 3.03
CA THR A 590 29.10 -22.81 3.54
C THR A 590 30.57 -23.17 3.52
N ILE A 591 30.91 -24.31 2.95
CA ILE A 591 32.27 -24.90 2.91
C ILE A 591 32.79 -24.97 1.47
N GLY A 592 31.97 -25.40 0.50
CA GLY A 592 32.33 -25.51 -0.91
C GLY A 592 33.64 -26.27 -1.11
N GLU A 593 34.59 -25.65 -1.81
CA GLU A 593 35.91 -26.19 -2.10
C GLU A 593 36.98 -25.84 -1.06
N LEU A 594 36.62 -25.21 0.07
CA LEU A 594 37.59 -24.77 1.06
C LEU A 594 38.42 -25.90 1.67
N LEU A 595 37.87 -27.11 1.78
CA LEU A 595 38.63 -28.30 2.24
C LEU A 595 39.67 -28.76 1.23
N GLU A 596 39.44 -28.57 -0.06
CA GLU A 596 40.40 -28.87 -1.12
C GLU A 596 41.50 -27.78 -1.19
N THR A 597 41.09 -26.52 -1.15
CA THR A 597 41.98 -25.38 -1.38
C THR A 597 42.81 -25.01 -0.15
N GLN A 598 42.24 -25.10 1.06
CA GLN A 598 42.93 -24.71 2.29
C GLN A 598 43.50 -25.86 3.10
N GLU A 599 42.85 -27.06 3.09
CA GLU A 599 43.34 -28.24 3.80
C GLU A 599 44.10 -29.19 2.88
N HIS A 600 44.14 -28.91 1.55
CA HIS A 600 44.77 -29.74 0.53
C HIS A 600 44.29 -31.19 0.53
N PHE A 601 43.02 -31.42 0.88
CA PHE A 601 42.41 -32.75 0.80
C PHE A 601 42.12 -33.13 -0.66
N ASP A 602 42.24 -34.42 -0.97
CA ASP A 602 41.72 -34.91 -2.24
C ASP A 602 40.19 -34.73 -2.32
N LYS A 603 39.64 -34.62 -3.54
CA LYS A 603 38.21 -34.39 -3.80
C LYS A 603 37.27 -35.33 -3.06
N SER A 604 37.65 -36.61 -2.97
CA SER A 604 36.83 -37.63 -2.32
C SER A 604 36.76 -37.42 -0.80
N LYS A 605 37.87 -37.15 -0.17
CA LYS A 605 37.95 -36.84 1.26
C LYS A 605 37.24 -35.50 1.57
N ALA A 606 37.50 -34.49 0.77
CA ALA A 606 36.87 -33.17 0.92
C ALA A 606 35.35 -33.26 0.83
N ALA A 607 34.81 -33.92 -0.19
CA ALA A 607 33.36 -34.11 -0.37
C ALA A 607 32.70 -34.89 0.77
N ALA A 608 33.37 -35.97 1.23
CA ALA A 608 32.83 -36.80 2.31
C ALA A 608 32.78 -36.06 3.65
N LEU A 609 33.84 -35.30 3.97
CA LEU A 609 33.92 -34.48 5.18
C LEU A 609 33.00 -33.28 5.11
N ARG A 610 32.92 -32.58 3.97
CA ARG A 610 31.99 -31.47 3.75
C ARG A 610 30.58 -31.87 4.12
N ASP A 611 30.05 -32.98 3.56
CA ASP A 611 28.71 -33.48 3.87
C ASP A 611 28.51 -33.74 5.37
N CYS A 612 29.51 -34.31 6.05
CA CYS A 612 29.42 -34.57 7.49
C CYS A 612 29.42 -33.26 8.31
N LEU A 613 30.29 -32.32 7.95
CA LEU A 613 30.41 -31.02 8.62
C LEU A 613 29.15 -30.17 8.44
N LEU A 614 28.61 -30.09 7.23
CA LEU A 614 27.36 -29.39 6.93
C LEU A 614 26.17 -30.03 7.68
N ALA A 615 26.10 -31.36 7.71
CA ALA A 615 25.07 -32.08 8.47
C ALA A 615 25.22 -31.81 9.98
N ALA A 616 26.44 -31.79 10.51
CA ALA A 616 26.69 -31.46 11.91
C ALA A 616 26.29 -30.02 12.23
N GLY A 617 26.52 -29.08 11.32
CA GLY A 617 26.05 -27.68 11.43
C GLY A 617 24.53 -27.54 11.42
N ARG A 618 23.85 -28.36 10.63
CA ARG A 618 22.40 -28.34 10.47
C ARG A 618 21.64 -29.03 11.60
N TYR A 619 22.11 -30.17 12.06
CA TYR A 619 21.37 -31.04 12.99
C TYR A 619 21.97 -31.04 14.41
N GLY A 620 23.18 -30.51 14.58
CA GLY A 620 23.98 -30.71 15.78
C GLY A 620 24.49 -32.18 15.91
N LEU A 621 25.53 -32.40 16.70
CA LEU A 621 26.06 -33.76 16.89
C LEU A 621 25.06 -34.73 17.56
N PRO A 622 24.26 -34.28 18.60
CA PRO A 622 23.26 -35.18 19.20
C PRO A 622 22.14 -35.56 18.23
N GLY A 623 21.63 -34.57 17.43
CA GLY A 623 20.54 -34.73 16.46
C GLY A 623 20.97 -35.27 15.10
N LEU A 624 22.24 -35.61 14.90
CA LEU A 624 22.77 -36.04 13.60
C LEU A 624 22.09 -37.34 13.13
N PRO A 625 21.44 -37.35 11.94
CA PRO A 625 20.83 -38.57 11.38
C PRO A 625 21.81 -39.73 11.28
N LEU A 626 21.33 -40.96 11.48
CA LEU A 626 22.16 -42.18 11.55
C LEU A 626 23.09 -42.33 10.33
N ARG A 627 22.59 -42.00 9.11
CA ARG A 627 23.38 -42.05 7.88
C ARG A 627 24.65 -41.20 7.94
N TYR A 628 24.59 -40.04 8.55
CA TYR A 628 25.76 -39.16 8.71
C TYR A 628 26.65 -39.58 9.88
N LYS A 629 26.11 -40.20 10.94
CA LYS A 629 26.91 -40.84 12.00
C LYS A 629 27.76 -41.97 11.43
N LEU A 630 27.15 -42.80 10.58
CA LEU A 630 27.85 -43.89 9.88
C LEU A 630 28.88 -43.33 8.89
N LYS A 631 28.53 -42.29 8.12
CA LYS A 631 29.45 -41.64 7.20
C LYS A 631 30.64 -41.01 7.92
N LEU A 632 30.41 -40.35 9.03
CA LEU A 632 31.48 -39.77 9.86
C LEU A 632 32.41 -40.85 10.40
N ALA A 633 31.87 -41.94 10.96
CA ALA A 633 32.66 -43.07 11.42
C ALA A 633 33.47 -43.69 10.28
N TRP A 634 32.87 -43.85 9.08
CA TRP A 634 33.60 -44.31 7.90
C TRP A 634 34.72 -43.35 7.50
N CYS A 635 34.52 -42.03 7.53
CA CYS A 635 35.55 -41.03 7.25
C CYS A 635 36.72 -41.14 8.23
N MET A 636 36.43 -41.33 9.52
CA MET A 636 37.45 -41.51 10.54
C MET A 636 38.35 -42.70 10.26
N VAL A 637 37.74 -43.84 9.93
CA VAL A 637 38.50 -45.08 9.60
C VAL A 637 39.22 -44.94 8.26
N ARG A 638 38.54 -44.53 7.19
CA ARG A 638 39.07 -44.47 5.82
C ARG A 638 40.24 -43.51 5.66
N TYR A 639 40.13 -42.32 6.36
CA TYR A 639 41.11 -41.24 6.24
C TYR A 639 42.04 -41.14 7.48
N LYS A 640 41.93 -42.11 8.37
CA LYS A 640 42.75 -42.19 9.61
C LYS A 640 42.68 -40.89 10.44
N MET A 641 41.50 -40.30 10.56
CA MET A 641 41.23 -39.08 11.30
C MET A 641 40.83 -39.37 12.75
N ARG A 642 41.29 -38.56 13.67
CA ARG A 642 40.82 -38.55 15.07
C ARG A 642 39.57 -37.72 15.18
N PHE A 643 38.76 -37.97 16.19
CA PHE A 643 37.58 -37.12 16.48
C PHE A 643 37.95 -35.66 16.63
N ASP A 644 39.07 -35.36 17.31
CA ASP A 644 39.59 -33.98 17.48
C ASP A 644 39.91 -33.29 16.15
N ASP A 645 40.31 -34.01 15.12
CA ASP A 645 40.54 -33.44 13.78
C ASP A 645 39.22 -32.98 13.16
N GLY A 646 38.17 -33.78 13.37
CA GLY A 646 36.79 -33.40 12.96
C GLY A 646 36.29 -32.18 13.72
N VAL A 647 36.54 -32.09 15.03
CA VAL A 647 36.15 -30.93 15.86
C VAL A 647 36.88 -29.66 15.40
N LYS A 648 38.17 -29.74 15.09
CA LYS A 648 38.95 -28.62 14.55
C LYS A 648 38.38 -28.13 13.21
N LEU A 649 38.08 -29.04 12.31
CA LEU A 649 37.49 -28.70 11.02
C LEU A 649 36.12 -28.07 11.20
N TYR A 650 35.29 -28.63 12.11
CA TYR A 650 34.00 -28.04 12.45
C TYR A 650 34.15 -26.61 13.01
N GLY A 651 35.04 -26.41 13.99
CA GLY A 651 35.32 -25.09 14.56
C GLY A 651 35.79 -24.06 13.52
N LYS A 652 36.63 -24.49 12.55
CA LYS A 652 37.15 -23.64 11.50
C LYS A 652 36.15 -23.30 10.41
N TYR A 653 35.35 -24.27 9.95
CA TYR A 653 34.50 -24.09 8.76
C TYR A 653 33.04 -23.89 9.04
N VAL A 654 32.54 -24.32 10.19
CA VAL A 654 31.11 -24.25 10.57
C VAL A 654 30.92 -23.42 11.84
N GLY A 655 31.59 -23.80 12.92
CA GLY A 655 31.40 -23.18 14.24
C GLY A 655 32.01 -21.79 14.40
N ASN A 656 33.03 -21.46 13.62
CA ASN A 656 33.73 -20.15 13.66
C ASN A 656 34.20 -19.70 15.08
N TRP A 657 34.39 -20.62 15.99
CA TRP A 657 34.73 -20.32 17.37
C TRP A 657 36.26 -20.20 17.55
N GLY A 658 36.66 -19.12 18.23
CA GLY A 658 38.08 -18.89 18.59
C GLY A 658 39.00 -18.47 17.45
N GLY A 659 38.47 -18.16 16.30
CA GLY A 659 39.16 -17.67 15.11
C GLY A 659 38.96 -16.15 14.88
N ALA A 660 39.51 -15.66 13.77
CA ALA A 660 39.16 -14.35 13.26
C ALA A 660 37.70 -14.27 12.89
N ALA A 661 37.10 -13.07 13.05
CA ALA A 661 35.72 -12.82 12.66
C ALA A 661 35.49 -13.22 11.20
N THR A 662 34.43 -13.99 10.95
CA THR A 662 34.10 -14.43 9.60
C THR A 662 33.42 -13.29 8.85
N ARG A 663 33.89 -13.03 7.64
CA ARG A 663 33.29 -12.11 6.69
C ARG A 663 32.68 -12.92 5.56
N TRP A 664 31.38 -12.80 5.42
CA TRP A 664 30.64 -13.38 4.29
C TRP A 664 30.38 -12.28 3.27
N ARG A 665 30.58 -12.58 1.98
CA ARG A 665 30.22 -11.71 0.88
C ARG A 665 29.40 -12.49 -0.13
N PHE A 666 28.28 -11.89 -0.55
CA PHE A 666 27.36 -12.36 -1.56
C PHE A 666 27.45 -11.42 -2.75
N ASP A 667 27.87 -11.93 -3.92
CA ASP A 667 27.96 -11.17 -5.14
C ASP A 667 26.88 -11.63 -6.13
N ALA A 668 25.84 -10.82 -6.29
CA ALA A 668 24.80 -11.02 -7.31
C ALA A 668 25.36 -10.67 -8.69
N LYS A 669 25.15 -11.55 -9.67
CA LYS A 669 25.74 -11.43 -11.01
C LYS A 669 24.72 -11.64 -12.11
N ASN A 670 24.86 -10.84 -13.17
CA ASN A 670 24.24 -11.06 -14.47
C ASN A 670 25.39 -11.34 -15.49
N GLY A 671 25.40 -12.54 -16.06
CA GLY A 671 26.59 -13.04 -16.73
C GLY A 671 27.78 -13.07 -15.76
N ASP A 672 28.89 -12.42 -16.13
CA ASP A 672 30.10 -12.30 -15.30
C ASP A 672 30.18 -10.97 -14.53
N THR A 673 29.24 -10.06 -14.73
CA THR A 673 29.21 -8.75 -14.10
C THR A 673 28.55 -8.82 -12.71
N VAL A 674 29.25 -8.33 -11.67
CA VAL A 674 28.68 -8.13 -10.34
C VAL A 674 27.78 -6.90 -10.41
N VAL A 675 26.48 -7.10 -10.17
CA VAL A 675 25.47 -6.02 -10.18
C VAL A 675 25.16 -5.50 -8.78
N LYS A 676 25.33 -6.33 -7.74
CA LYS A 676 25.19 -5.94 -6.34
C LYS A 676 25.98 -6.86 -5.43
N SER A 677 26.50 -6.31 -4.33
CA SER A 677 27.20 -7.10 -3.30
C SER A 677 26.63 -6.78 -1.91
N VAL A 678 26.54 -7.79 -1.07
CA VAL A 678 26.21 -7.67 0.36
C VAL A 678 27.32 -8.33 1.16
N THR A 679 27.82 -7.61 2.18
CA THR A 679 28.82 -8.13 3.11
C THR A 679 28.20 -8.23 4.50
N LEU A 680 28.36 -9.39 5.13
CA LEU A 680 27.92 -9.66 6.50
C LEU A 680 29.12 -10.08 7.35
N CYS A 681 29.35 -9.37 8.44
CA CYS A 681 30.37 -9.71 9.43
C CYS A 681 29.99 -9.09 10.79
N PRO A 682 30.58 -9.54 11.90
CA PRO A 682 30.34 -8.92 13.20
C PRO A 682 30.56 -7.41 13.16
N SER A 683 29.54 -6.67 13.55
CA SER A 683 29.53 -5.21 13.50
C SER A 683 30.42 -4.58 14.58
N ARG A 684 31.06 -3.45 14.24
CA ARG A 684 31.90 -2.66 15.17
C ARG A 684 31.43 -1.21 15.30
N LYS A 685 30.70 -0.72 14.28
CA LYS A 685 30.23 0.65 14.22
C LYS A 685 28.81 0.68 13.69
N LEU A 686 28.05 1.60 14.23
CA LEU A 686 26.68 1.87 13.78
C LEU A 686 26.64 3.25 13.16
N HIS A 687 25.76 3.42 12.16
CA HIS A 687 25.42 4.73 11.60
C HIS A 687 23.94 4.81 11.28
N LEU A 688 23.44 6.04 11.20
CA LEU A 688 22.07 6.31 10.81
C LEU A 688 21.99 6.46 9.30
N GLU A 689 21.02 5.80 8.70
CA GLU A 689 20.49 6.10 7.37
C GLU A 689 19.15 6.80 7.55
N VAL A 690 19.00 7.99 7.01
CA VAL A 690 17.81 8.83 7.10
C VAL A 690 17.34 9.14 5.68
N THR A 691 16.22 8.56 5.28
CA THR A 691 15.71 8.62 3.92
C THR A 691 14.35 9.32 3.90
N PRO A 692 14.27 10.59 3.47
CA PRO A 692 13.00 11.26 3.25
C PRO A 692 12.36 10.82 1.93
N SER A 693 11.02 10.78 1.87
CA SER A 693 10.28 10.55 0.62
C SER A 693 10.46 11.70 -0.38
N ALA A 694 10.66 12.91 0.12
CA ALA A 694 10.98 14.10 -0.67
C ALA A 694 11.78 15.10 0.17
N THR A 695 12.65 15.88 -0.47
CA THR A 695 13.36 17.00 0.14
C THR A 695 12.80 18.36 -0.28
N THR A 696 11.93 18.41 -1.28
CA THR A 696 11.17 19.61 -1.65
C THR A 696 9.72 19.42 -1.27
N LEU A 697 9.21 20.31 -0.43
CA LEU A 697 7.83 20.34 0.02
C LEU A 697 7.12 21.57 -0.56
N ARG A 698 5.83 21.44 -0.80
CA ARG A 698 5.03 22.48 -1.47
C ARG A 698 3.97 23.03 -0.54
N GLU A 699 4.11 24.27 -0.14
CA GLU A 699 3.10 25.02 0.61
C GLU A 699 2.10 25.64 -0.36
N GLY A 700 0.80 25.52 -0.11
CA GLY A 700 -0.21 26.04 -1.04
C GLY A 700 -1.64 25.87 -0.56
N ASP A 701 -2.46 25.17 -1.33
CA ASP A 701 -3.87 24.90 -1.02
C ASP A 701 -4.06 24.26 0.35
N THR A 702 -3.08 23.47 0.77
CA THR A 702 -2.94 22.93 2.12
C THR A 702 -1.45 22.73 2.43
N TYR A 703 -1.15 22.10 3.58
CA TYR A 703 0.18 21.69 3.95
C TYR A 703 0.67 20.51 3.10
N ASP A 704 1.97 20.35 3.01
CA ASP A 704 2.64 19.18 2.46
C ASP A 704 3.44 18.44 3.52
N MET A 705 3.75 17.17 3.28
CA MET A 705 4.51 16.33 4.21
C MET A 705 5.54 15.46 3.48
N ALA A 706 6.65 15.22 4.16
CA ALA A 706 7.57 14.12 3.82
C ALA A 706 7.53 13.04 4.91
N ALA A 707 7.41 11.79 4.49
CA ALA A 707 7.75 10.66 5.34
C ALA A 707 9.28 10.54 5.44
N VAL A 708 9.78 10.28 6.63
CA VAL A 708 11.23 10.10 6.86
C VAL A 708 11.43 8.74 7.48
N ARG A 709 11.97 7.82 6.70
CA ARG A 709 12.39 6.49 7.18
C ARG A 709 13.76 6.59 7.82
N VAL A 710 13.96 5.92 8.96
CA VAL A 710 15.23 5.90 9.68
C VAL A 710 15.64 4.46 9.91
N ARG A 711 16.86 4.11 9.52
CA ARG A 711 17.45 2.80 9.77
C ARG A 711 18.80 2.96 10.45
N ILE A 712 19.10 2.04 11.35
CA ILE A 712 20.43 1.89 11.95
C ILE A 712 21.13 0.77 11.18
N LEU A 713 22.24 1.09 10.57
CA LEU A 713 23.05 0.18 9.75
C LEU A 713 24.41 -0.03 10.40
N ASP A 714 25.04 -1.18 10.11
CA ASP A 714 26.43 -1.44 10.40
C ASP A 714 27.35 -0.79 9.36
N GLU A 715 28.65 -0.90 9.56
CA GLU A 715 29.67 -0.34 8.66
C GLU A 715 29.66 -0.94 7.25
N ASN A 716 28.93 -2.04 7.00
CA ASN A 716 28.78 -2.66 5.70
C ASN A 716 27.46 -2.29 5.02
N GLY A 717 26.64 -1.46 5.66
CA GLY A 717 25.31 -1.08 5.18
C GLY A 717 24.23 -2.13 5.45
N SER A 718 24.50 -3.12 6.32
CA SER A 718 23.49 -4.11 6.71
C SER A 718 22.66 -3.63 7.89
N PRO A 719 21.32 -3.88 7.93
CA PRO A 719 20.49 -3.48 9.05
C PRO A 719 20.95 -4.08 10.38
N ALA A 720 21.14 -3.22 11.37
CA ALA A 720 21.49 -3.61 12.74
C ALA A 720 20.21 -3.99 13.50
N VAL A 721 19.65 -5.14 13.22
CA VAL A 721 18.30 -5.59 13.67
C VAL A 721 18.14 -5.69 15.18
N TYR A 722 19.22 -5.70 15.94
CA TYR A 722 19.18 -5.69 17.42
C TYR A 722 19.47 -4.32 18.03
N ALA A 723 19.68 -3.27 17.21
CA ALA A 723 19.90 -1.92 17.66
C ALA A 723 18.59 -1.22 18.02
N GLN A 724 18.03 -1.55 19.18
CA GLN A 724 16.84 -0.90 19.72
C GLN A 724 17.23 0.37 20.48
N LEU A 725 17.71 1.36 19.76
CA LEU A 725 18.23 2.61 20.32
C LEU A 725 17.14 3.70 20.32
N PRO A 726 17.18 4.63 21.31
CA PRO A 726 16.37 5.83 21.24
C PRO A 726 16.85 6.73 20.09
N LEU A 727 15.92 7.20 19.29
CA LEU A 727 16.12 8.19 18.23
C LEU A 727 15.56 9.53 18.72
N GLN A 728 16.32 10.59 18.60
CA GLN A 728 15.88 11.96 18.88
C GLN A 728 15.75 12.73 17.57
N PHE A 729 14.61 13.35 17.38
CA PHE A 729 14.27 14.18 16.22
C PHE A 729 14.22 15.65 16.63
N ALA A 730 14.87 16.53 15.86
CA ALA A 730 14.79 17.96 16.05
C ALA A 730 14.60 18.66 14.71
N VAL A 731 13.54 19.47 14.60
CA VAL A 731 13.22 20.22 13.38
C VAL A 731 13.38 21.71 13.61
N ASN A 732 13.94 22.41 12.63
CA ASN A 732 14.07 23.86 12.61
C ASN A 732 13.67 24.42 11.25
N GLY A 733 13.23 25.70 11.21
CA GLY A 733 12.91 26.42 9.97
C GLY A 733 11.45 26.31 9.58
N ALA A 734 11.17 26.24 8.28
CA ALA A 734 9.82 26.38 7.70
C ALA A 734 8.96 25.08 7.76
N ALA A 735 9.23 24.17 8.70
CA ALA A 735 8.47 22.95 8.90
C ALA A 735 8.39 22.53 10.37
N ALA A 736 7.46 21.65 10.70
CA ALA A 736 7.29 21.06 12.03
C ALA A 736 7.41 19.54 11.98
N LEU A 737 7.84 18.99 13.13
CA LEU A 737 7.83 17.55 13.37
C LEU A 737 6.40 17.07 13.62
N VAL A 738 6.06 15.91 13.08
CA VAL A 738 4.81 15.18 13.37
C VAL A 738 5.15 13.91 14.13
N GLY A 739 4.49 13.74 15.27
CA GLY A 739 4.80 12.69 16.22
C GLY A 739 5.81 13.13 17.30
N PRO A 740 6.30 12.19 18.13
CA PRO A 740 7.14 12.50 19.28
C PRO A 740 8.58 12.89 18.86
N ALA A 741 9.20 13.78 19.65
CA ALA A 741 10.60 14.16 19.47
C ALA A 741 11.59 13.01 19.81
N ILE A 742 11.13 11.97 20.51
CA ILE A 742 11.91 10.78 20.84
C ILE A 742 11.08 9.56 20.51
N ALA A 743 11.65 8.66 19.73
CA ALA A 743 11.07 7.36 19.40
C ALA A 743 12.10 6.24 19.58
N THR A 744 11.66 4.99 19.65
CA THR A 744 12.55 3.84 19.69
C THR A 744 12.73 3.25 18.29
N ALA A 745 13.96 2.88 17.94
CA ALA A 745 14.22 2.07 16.77
C ALA A 745 13.81 0.62 17.07
N GLU A 746 12.82 0.10 16.39
CA GLU A 746 12.35 -1.29 16.51
C GLU A 746 13.03 -2.16 15.45
N GLY A 747 13.85 -3.11 15.86
CA GLY A 747 14.67 -3.89 14.92
C GLY A 747 15.65 -3.04 14.10
N GLY A 748 16.12 -1.94 14.68
CA GLY A 748 16.99 -0.98 14.00
C GLY A 748 16.24 -0.04 13.04
N MET A 749 14.92 0.02 13.08
CA MET A 749 14.08 0.81 12.16
C MET A 749 13.10 1.69 12.91
N SER A 750 12.80 2.86 12.37
CA SER A 750 11.79 3.79 12.85
C SER A 750 11.44 4.80 11.76
N GLY A 751 10.67 5.84 12.09
CA GLY A 751 10.39 6.93 11.19
C GLY A 751 9.68 8.10 11.85
N THR A 752 9.48 9.15 11.09
CA THR A 752 8.72 10.34 11.48
C THR A 752 8.18 11.04 10.24
N TYR A 753 7.49 12.16 10.42
CA TYR A 753 7.02 13.00 9.31
C TYR A 753 7.40 14.45 9.55
N ILE A 754 7.67 15.15 8.45
CA ILE A 754 7.92 16.60 8.42
C ILE A 754 6.77 17.25 7.69
N ARG A 755 6.13 18.26 8.31
CA ARG A 755 4.96 18.98 7.79
C ARG A 755 5.26 20.45 7.60
N THR A 756 4.87 21.03 6.49
CA THR A 756 4.97 22.47 6.24
C THR A 756 4.00 23.26 7.15
N ILE A 757 4.36 24.52 7.48
CA ILE A 757 3.66 25.33 8.50
C ILE A 757 3.11 26.66 7.99
N GLY A 758 2.86 26.79 6.68
CA GLY A 758 2.37 28.03 6.08
C GLY A 758 3.46 29.05 5.74
N GLN A 759 4.73 28.60 5.70
CA GLN A 759 5.88 29.44 5.40
C GLN A 759 6.77 28.75 4.37
N THR A 760 7.26 29.53 3.41
CA THR A 760 8.31 29.09 2.48
C THR A 760 9.69 29.30 3.08
N GLY A 761 10.69 28.55 2.61
CA GLY A 761 12.07 28.66 3.08
C GLY A 761 12.73 27.31 3.30
N THR A 762 13.78 27.32 4.09
CA THR A 762 14.53 26.10 4.41
C THR A 762 14.08 25.53 5.76
N ALA A 763 13.95 24.23 5.84
CA ALA A 763 13.79 23.50 7.08
C ALA A 763 14.90 22.43 7.22
N SER A 764 15.21 22.02 8.43
CA SER A 764 16.15 20.93 8.68
C SER A 764 15.63 19.99 9.73
N LEU A 765 15.81 18.69 9.48
CA LEU A 765 15.60 17.62 10.46
C LEU A 765 16.96 17.07 10.87
N SER A 766 17.27 17.10 12.16
CA SER A 766 18.42 16.41 12.75
C SER A 766 17.95 15.15 13.47
N VAL A 767 18.59 14.02 13.17
CA VAL A 767 18.33 12.72 13.80
C VAL A 767 19.60 12.28 14.53
N THR A 768 19.45 11.97 15.83
CA THR A 768 20.56 11.49 16.67
C THR A 768 20.18 10.18 17.35
N ALA A 769 21.17 9.31 17.52
CA ALA A 769 21.06 8.08 18.31
C ALA A 769 22.38 7.84 19.07
N PRO A 770 22.36 7.14 20.21
CA PRO A 770 23.57 6.70 20.87
C PRO A 770 24.47 5.90 19.93
N GLN A 771 25.79 6.12 19.99
CA GLN A 771 26.80 5.44 19.17
C GLN A 771 26.75 5.74 17.66
N CYS A 772 25.86 6.60 17.20
CA CYS A 772 25.77 7.03 15.81
C CYS A 772 26.10 8.51 15.68
N GLU A 773 26.68 8.89 14.55
CA GLU A 773 26.84 10.31 14.19
C GLU A 773 25.47 10.92 13.89
N CYS A 774 25.31 12.22 14.22
CA CYS A 774 24.11 12.96 13.89
C CYS A 774 23.95 13.08 12.37
N VAL A 775 22.77 12.77 11.85
CA VAL A 775 22.42 13.01 10.45
C VAL A 775 21.44 14.18 10.36
N THR A 776 21.73 15.13 9.49
CA THR A 776 20.85 16.27 9.22
C THR A 776 20.37 16.24 7.78
N VAL A 777 19.08 16.29 7.58
CA VAL A 777 18.41 16.39 6.27
C VAL A 777 17.86 17.80 6.12
N THR A 778 18.14 18.42 4.97
CA THR A 778 17.62 19.74 4.62
C THR A 778 16.42 19.60 3.69
N PHE A 779 15.36 20.36 3.99
CA PHE A 779 14.15 20.46 3.19
C PHE A 779 13.99 21.88 2.63
N PHE A 780 13.47 21.97 1.42
CA PHE A 780 13.12 23.22 0.77
C PHE A 780 11.61 23.33 0.67
N VAL A 781 11.02 24.29 1.38
CA VAL A 781 9.59 24.56 1.32
C VAL A 781 9.36 25.68 0.30
N THR A 782 8.69 25.35 -0.80
CA THR A 782 8.38 26.27 -1.91
C THR A 782 6.88 26.47 -1.99
N GLU A 783 6.46 27.58 -2.61
CA GLU A 783 5.05 27.71 -2.97
C GLU A 783 4.67 26.68 -4.03
N LYS A 784 3.48 26.11 -3.89
CA LYS A 784 2.87 25.30 -4.95
C LYS A 784 2.63 26.23 -6.12
N GLU A 785 3.32 26.02 -7.22
CA GLU A 785 2.99 26.75 -8.45
C GLU A 785 1.52 26.51 -8.74
N ASN A 786 0.75 27.60 -8.84
CA ASN A 786 -0.61 27.55 -9.33
C ASN A 786 -0.53 27.06 -10.80
N THR A 787 -0.49 25.75 -10.96
CA THR A 787 -0.85 25.16 -12.26
C THR A 787 -2.35 25.41 -12.37
N ALA A 788 -2.67 26.63 -12.87
CA ALA A 788 -4.01 26.94 -13.31
C ALA A 788 -4.36 25.88 -14.37
N TRP A 789 -5.07 24.88 -13.97
CA TRP A 789 -5.88 24.12 -14.90
C TRP A 789 -7.01 25.06 -15.30
N ASN A 790 -6.74 25.91 -16.33
CA ASN A 790 -7.74 26.71 -16.99
C ASN A 790 -8.76 25.82 -17.68
#